data_7c1f67a47cd8303933c1f0adbacac98b
#
_entry.id   7c1f67a47cd8303933c1f0adbacac98b
#
_cell.length_a   1.000
_cell.length_b   1.000
_cell.length_c   1.000
_cell.angle_alpha   90.00
_cell.angle_beta   90.00
_cell.angle_gamma   90.00
#
_symmetry.space_group_name_H-M   'P 1'
#
loop_
_entity.id
_entity.type
_entity.pdbx_description
1 polymer ?
#
loop_
_entity_poly.entity_id
_entity_poly.type
_entity_poly.pdbx_seq_one_letter_code
_entity_poly.pdbx_strand_id
1 'polypeptide(L)'
;MSTLTIPTLSLVCLVGVSGSGKSTFARTHFGRFEVLSSDFCRGLVADDENDQSATGAAFDVLHHIAGVRLAGGRLTVVDATNTQAQARKALVELARAHDVLPVAIVLDVPEKVCLARNAGRTDRDFGAPVIRRQSDQLRRSLRSLRKEGFRTVHVLRGEDEIADAVIVRERLLNDFRDDHGPFDVVGDVHGCRRELEALLTRLDYTLVHDDEGRPVDAVHPAGRRAVFVGDLVDRGPDAPGVLRLVMGMVAAGHARCVPGNHENKLVRALRGRDVQRTHGLAETLEQLAGQPPEFVAAVEEFCYGLVSHLVLDDGKLVVAHAGLKEEYHGRASARVRGFALYGDTTGETDEYGLPVRYPWAEEYRGRATVLYGHTPVPRPQWVNNTLCLDTGCVFGGALTALRYPERELVSVPAERVWYEPVRPLSPEAARRPDELAITDVTGRRGVETRLAGRVTVREENAAGALEVMSRFALDPRWLMYLPPTMAPCATASTGDLLEHPAAAFDAYRSAGVDRVICEEKHMGSRAVVLLGRSAGVAHTRFDAEPGASGAVWTRTGRAFFPAPLTEELLGRLRGAAETAGLWNDADWLLFDAEILPWSAKADELLRGQYAAVGAAARAATPAAVDVLSAVAARGVDVGELLGRATARVHNAEAFSDAYRRYVWPTAGLSGVEVAPFQLLASGPAEGEGRTWADHDHGWHLEVADRLAAADPALVRRTRRLVVDVDDPDSSAAGVAWWEELTGACGEGMVVKPLANGAVGRRVQPGIKVRGREYLRIIYGPDYTEPANLERLRERGLGRKQSLALREYALGVEALERVARGEPLWRVHEAVFAVLALESEPTDPRL
;
A
#
# COMPACT_ATOMS: atom_id res chain seq x y z
N MET A 1 42.70 -31.69 -13.47
CA MET A 1 42.01 -30.56 -12.86
C MET A 1 40.72 -31.05 -12.27
N SER A 2 40.55 -30.89 -10.97
CA SER A 2 39.30 -31.22 -10.26
C SER A 2 38.34 -30.02 -10.26
N THR A 3 37.26 -30.07 -11.04
CA THR A 3 36.24 -29.03 -11.06
C THR A 3 35.24 -29.23 -9.94
N LEU A 4 35.07 -28.21 -9.11
CA LEU A 4 34.11 -28.17 -7.99
C LEU A 4 33.00 -27.20 -8.31
N THR A 5 31.83 -27.69 -8.61
CA THR A 5 30.67 -26.86 -8.88
C THR A 5 29.92 -26.51 -7.59
N ILE A 6 29.73 -25.23 -7.35
CA ILE A 6 28.95 -24.73 -6.20
C ILE A 6 27.89 -23.70 -6.66
N PRO A 7 26.72 -23.62 -6.01
CA PRO A 7 25.75 -22.56 -6.30
C PRO A 7 26.30 -21.18 -5.98
N THR A 8 25.95 -20.17 -6.80
CA THR A 8 26.30 -18.76 -6.53
C THR A 8 25.79 -18.27 -5.19
N LEU A 9 24.65 -18.79 -4.72
CA LEU A 9 24.15 -18.59 -3.37
C LEU A 9 24.24 -19.92 -2.59
N SER A 10 25.24 -20.03 -1.76
CA SER A 10 25.46 -21.22 -0.94
C SER A 10 26.21 -20.90 0.36
N LEU A 11 26.06 -21.77 1.36
CA LEU A 11 26.95 -21.82 2.52
C LEU A 11 27.98 -22.93 2.29
N VAL A 12 29.23 -22.55 2.05
CA VAL A 12 30.34 -23.48 1.85
C VAL A 12 31.02 -23.78 3.18
N CYS A 13 30.97 -25.00 3.61
CA CYS A 13 31.67 -25.52 4.81
C CYS A 13 32.99 -26.18 4.37
N LEU A 14 34.11 -25.54 4.69
CA LEU A 14 35.41 -26.22 4.56
C LEU A 14 35.55 -27.24 5.68
N VAL A 15 35.96 -28.47 5.33
CA VAL A 15 36.17 -29.57 6.27
C VAL A 15 37.57 -30.11 6.09
N GLY A 16 38.33 -30.20 7.18
CA GLY A 16 39.68 -30.77 7.09
C GLY A 16 40.45 -30.60 8.38
N VAL A 17 41.47 -31.39 8.54
CA VAL A 17 42.36 -31.39 9.71
C VAL A 17 43.16 -30.10 9.82
N SER A 18 43.57 -29.71 11.01
CA SER A 18 44.55 -28.62 11.16
C SER A 18 45.82 -28.93 10.35
N GLY A 19 46.32 -27.95 9.58
CA GLY A 19 47.42 -28.15 8.64
C GLY A 19 47.03 -28.70 7.25
N SER A 20 45.75 -28.98 6.96
CA SER A 20 45.31 -29.47 5.65
C SER A 20 45.29 -28.38 4.55
N GLY A 21 45.53 -27.11 4.88
CA GLY A 21 45.57 -26.01 3.92
C GLY A 21 44.26 -25.30 3.65
N LYS A 22 43.25 -25.46 4.51
CA LYS A 22 41.91 -24.82 4.34
C LYS A 22 41.98 -23.34 4.15
N SER A 23 42.70 -22.61 5.00
CA SER A 23 42.76 -21.14 4.94
C SER A 23 43.49 -20.64 3.68
N THR A 24 44.44 -21.41 3.20
CA THR A 24 45.11 -21.15 1.89
C THR A 24 44.12 -21.37 0.77
N PHE A 25 43.45 -22.54 0.75
CA PHE A 25 42.43 -22.85 -0.23
C PHE A 25 41.29 -21.79 -0.25
N ALA A 26 40.81 -21.39 0.92
CA ALA A 26 39.78 -20.36 1.04
C ALA A 26 40.24 -19.05 0.39
N ARG A 27 41.47 -18.58 0.69
CA ARG A 27 42.04 -17.33 0.14
C ARG A 27 42.30 -17.40 -1.34
N THR A 28 42.61 -18.57 -1.88
CA THR A 28 42.92 -18.77 -3.32
C THR A 28 41.64 -18.74 -4.15
N HIS A 29 40.54 -19.29 -3.66
CA HIS A 29 39.35 -19.54 -4.48
C HIS A 29 38.15 -18.65 -4.15
N PHE A 30 38.19 -17.90 -3.03
CA PHE A 30 37.08 -17.07 -2.58
C PHE A 30 37.51 -15.65 -2.26
N GLY A 31 36.60 -14.72 -2.43
CA GLY A 31 36.84 -13.32 -2.08
C GLY A 31 37.03 -13.10 -0.58
N ARG A 32 37.85 -12.10 -0.21
CA ARG A 32 38.21 -11.80 1.18
C ARG A 32 37.02 -11.76 2.11
N PHE A 33 35.90 -11.14 1.68
CA PHE A 33 34.71 -10.98 2.50
C PHE A 33 33.73 -12.15 2.42
N GLU A 34 33.97 -13.12 1.56
CA GLU A 34 33.16 -14.35 1.50
C GLU A 34 33.59 -15.36 2.57
N VAL A 35 34.82 -15.27 3.06
CA VAL A 35 35.43 -16.23 4.01
C VAL A 35 35.28 -15.73 5.44
N LEU A 36 34.66 -16.56 6.27
CA LEU A 36 34.56 -16.37 7.71
C LEU A 36 35.45 -17.41 8.39
N SER A 37 36.55 -16.94 9.01
CA SER A 37 37.50 -17.79 9.74
C SER A 37 37.12 -17.87 11.21
N SER A 38 37.04 -19.10 11.75
CA SER A 38 36.84 -19.33 13.20
C SER A 38 37.96 -18.76 14.04
N ASP A 39 39.19 -18.74 13.50
CA ASP A 39 40.35 -18.22 14.20
C ASP A 39 40.28 -16.69 14.26
N PHE A 40 39.97 -16.03 13.15
CA PHE A 40 39.75 -14.59 13.09
C PHE A 40 38.61 -14.14 14.04
N CYS A 41 37.49 -14.87 14.07
CA CYS A 41 36.42 -14.58 15.00
C CYS A 41 36.87 -14.75 16.46
N ARG A 42 37.76 -15.69 16.75
CA ARG A 42 38.35 -15.87 18.08
C ARG A 42 39.22 -14.70 18.48
N GLY A 43 40.04 -14.21 17.55
CA GLY A 43 40.80 -12.96 17.78
C GLY A 43 39.91 -11.77 18.06
N LEU A 44 38.74 -11.66 17.37
CA LEU A 44 37.78 -10.56 17.61
C LEU A 44 37.14 -10.57 19.00
N VAL A 45 37.01 -11.75 19.64
CA VAL A 45 36.32 -11.88 20.93
C VAL A 45 37.27 -12.01 22.12
N ALA A 46 38.56 -12.35 21.88
CA ALA A 46 39.57 -12.63 22.95
C ALA A 46 40.91 -11.95 22.74
N ASP A 47 41.07 -11.09 21.71
CA ASP A 47 42.32 -10.45 21.30
C ASP A 47 43.44 -11.46 20.99
N ASP A 48 43.13 -12.78 20.92
CA ASP A 48 44.06 -13.88 20.60
C ASP A 48 43.36 -14.97 19.76
N GLU A 49 43.83 -15.20 18.55
CA GLU A 49 43.29 -16.24 17.65
C GLU A 49 43.51 -17.68 18.20
N ASN A 50 44.41 -17.84 19.20
CA ASN A 50 44.76 -19.13 19.77
C ASN A 50 44.01 -19.44 21.09
N ASP A 51 43.28 -18.49 21.65
CA ASP A 51 42.54 -18.74 22.90
C ASP A 51 41.38 -19.70 22.68
N GLN A 52 41.62 -20.98 23.01
CA GLN A 52 40.62 -22.04 22.84
C GLN A 52 39.44 -21.91 23.81
N SER A 53 39.58 -21.14 24.90
CA SER A 53 38.49 -20.91 25.85
C SER A 53 37.39 -20.06 25.25
N ALA A 54 37.71 -19.16 24.29
CA ALA A 54 36.78 -18.31 23.55
C ALA A 54 36.10 -18.99 22.35
N THR A 55 36.33 -20.28 22.13
CA THR A 55 35.81 -20.98 20.93
C THR A 55 34.29 -20.89 20.80
N GLY A 56 33.54 -20.99 21.91
CA GLY A 56 32.06 -20.85 21.89
C GLY A 56 31.64 -19.48 21.36
N ALA A 57 32.11 -18.42 21.97
CA ALA A 57 31.82 -17.03 21.60
C ALA A 57 32.29 -16.71 20.16
N ALA A 58 33.43 -17.27 19.71
CA ALA A 58 33.89 -17.12 18.34
C ALA A 58 32.96 -17.75 17.31
N PHE A 59 32.37 -18.91 17.59
CA PHE A 59 31.37 -19.53 16.73
C PHE A 59 30.03 -18.81 16.77
N ASP A 60 29.61 -18.23 17.88
CA ASP A 60 28.40 -17.38 17.95
C ASP A 60 28.53 -16.16 17.02
N VAL A 61 29.66 -15.46 17.07
CA VAL A 61 29.96 -14.34 16.17
C VAL A 61 30.01 -14.81 14.72
N LEU A 62 30.68 -15.93 14.43
CA LEU A 62 30.76 -16.50 13.08
C LEU A 62 29.38 -16.83 12.52
N HIS A 63 28.55 -17.51 13.30
CA HIS A 63 27.18 -17.87 12.89
C HIS A 63 26.31 -16.63 12.69
N HIS A 64 26.43 -15.60 13.53
CA HIS A 64 25.70 -14.35 13.39
C HIS A 64 26.06 -13.65 12.06
N ILE A 65 27.36 -13.47 11.79
CA ILE A 65 27.83 -12.85 10.54
C ILE A 65 27.40 -13.69 9.33
N ALA A 66 27.54 -15.00 9.41
CA ALA A 66 27.10 -15.92 8.35
C ALA A 66 25.60 -15.76 8.07
N GLY A 67 24.77 -15.71 9.12
CA GLY A 67 23.33 -15.50 8.99
C GLY A 67 22.98 -14.17 8.32
N VAL A 68 23.60 -13.07 8.73
CA VAL A 68 23.39 -11.74 8.10
C VAL A 68 23.79 -11.76 6.62
N ARG A 69 24.90 -12.42 6.27
CA ARG A 69 25.35 -12.55 4.87
C ARG A 69 24.40 -13.38 4.02
N LEU A 70 23.95 -14.53 4.56
CA LEU A 70 22.99 -15.42 3.89
C LEU A 70 21.63 -14.75 3.72
N ALA A 71 21.17 -14.00 4.72
CA ALA A 71 19.96 -13.18 4.61
C ALA A 71 20.08 -12.16 3.47
N GLY A 72 21.23 -11.52 3.33
CA GLY A 72 21.56 -10.60 2.23
C GLY A 72 21.86 -11.27 0.87
N GLY A 73 21.60 -12.57 0.70
CA GLY A 73 21.81 -13.28 -0.57
C GLY A 73 23.28 -13.44 -0.96
N ARG A 74 24.21 -13.52 -0.01
CA ARG A 74 25.66 -13.55 -0.25
C ARG A 74 26.26 -14.92 -0.01
N LEU A 75 27.06 -15.42 -0.98
CA LEU A 75 27.90 -16.60 -0.78
C LEU A 75 28.74 -16.44 0.49
N THR A 76 28.74 -17.47 1.31
CA THR A 76 29.48 -17.48 2.58
C THR A 76 30.25 -18.75 2.75
N VAL A 77 31.53 -18.63 3.06
CA VAL A 77 32.47 -19.74 3.25
C VAL A 77 32.93 -19.77 4.71
N VAL A 78 32.75 -20.89 5.36
CA VAL A 78 33.19 -21.10 6.75
C VAL A 78 34.52 -21.85 6.76
N ASP A 79 35.60 -21.12 7.14
CA ASP A 79 36.94 -21.67 7.35
C ASP A 79 37.14 -22.05 8.82
N ALA A 80 36.85 -23.29 9.11
CA ALA A 80 37.09 -23.96 10.38
C ALA A 80 37.46 -25.43 10.13
N THR A 81 37.89 -26.16 11.15
CA THR A 81 38.22 -27.62 10.98
C THR A 81 37.00 -28.41 10.61
N ASN A 82 35.84 -28.15 11.20
CA ASN A 82 34.54 -28.79 10.94
C ASN A 82 34.58 -30.32 10.89
N THR A 83 35.54 -30.96 11.59
CA THR A 83 35.68 -32.44 11.61
C THR A 83 34.58 -33.10 12.43
N GLN A 84 33.96 -32.37 13.34
CA GLN A 84 32.89 -32.90 14.21
C GLN A 84 31.51 -32.71 13.54
N ALA A 85 30.67 -33.75 13.59
CA ALA A 85 29.32 -33.69 13.03
C ALA A 85 28.44 -32.61 13.66
N GLN A 86 28.60 -32.34 14.97
CA GLN A 86 27.81 -31.33 15.67
C GLN A 86 28.08 -29.92 15.15
N ALA A 87 29.35 -29.57 14.86
CA ALA A 87 29.71 -28.26 14.29
C ALA A 87 29.10 -28.07 12.88
N ARG A 88 29.14 -29.13 12.06
CA ARG A 88 28.56 -29.09 10.71
C ARG A 88 27.03 -29.04 10.74
N LYS A 89 26.39 -29.71 11.73
CA LYS A 89 24.92 -29.68 11.92
C LYS A 89 24.45 -28.23 12.10
N ALA A 90 25.10 -27.42 12.94
CA ALA A 90 24.77 -26.01 13.16
C ALA A 90 24.84 -25.19 11.84
N LEU A 91 25.86 -25.44 11.01
CA LEU A 91 25.99 -24.76 9.72
C LEU A 91 24.90 -25.19 8.70
N VAL A 92 24.54 -26.47 8.69
CA VAL A 92 23.43 -26.96 7.85
C VAL A 92 22.11 -26.37 8.30
N GLU A 93 21.86 -26.29 9.61
CA GLU A 93 20.66 -25.67 10.17
C GLU A 93 20.61 -24.17 9.85
N LEU A 94 21.74 -23.46 9.96
CA LEU A 94 21.85 -22.05 9.56
C LEU A 94 21.52 -21.85 8.06
N ALA A 95 22.10 -22.69 7.19
CA ALA A 95 21.80 -22.63 5.77
C ALA A 95 20.30 -22.87 5.48
N ARG A 96 19.68 -23.83 6.14
CA ARG A 96 18.25 -24.14 6.02
C ARG A 96 17.37 -23.00 6.55
N ALA A 97 17.76 -22.37 7.64
CA ALA A 97 17.03 -21.23 8.19
C ALA A 97 16.92 -20.06 7.20
N HIS A 98 17.92 -19.94 6.32
CA HIS A 98 17.97 -18.92 5.26
C HIS A 98 17.63 -19.44 3.85
N ASP A 99 17.10 -20.66 3.71
CA ASP A 99 16.75 -21.28 2.41
C ASP A 99 17.92 -21.31 1.41
N VAL A 100 19.12 -21.52 1.90
CA VAL A 100 20.37 -21.57 1.13
C VAL A 100 20.92 -22.99 1.11
N LEU A 101 21.53 -23.39 0.00
CA LEU A 101 22.07 -24.74 -0.17
C LEU A 101 23.42 -24.88 0.53
N PRO A 102 23.56 -25.81 1.51
CA PRO A 102 24.84 -26.09 2.15
C PRO A 102 25.71 -26.98 1.25
N VAL A 103 26.96 -26.57 1.10
CA VAL A 103 28.02 -27.31 0.35
C VAL A 103 29.16 -27.66 1.29
N ALA A 104 29.64 -28.87 1.25
CA ALA A 104 30.88 -29.29 1.95
C ALA A 104 32.02 -29.45 0.97
N ILE A 105 33.18 -28.80 1.23
CA ILE A 105 34.44 -29.06 0.55
C ILE A 105 35.40 -29.66 1.55
N VAL A 106 35.76 -30.90 1.33
CA VAL A 106 36.63 -31.67 2.23
C VAL A 106 38.04 -31.70 1.67
N LEU A 107 39.01 -31.27 2.48
CA LEU A 107 40.43 -31.39 2.19
C LEU A 107 40.97 -32.61 2.94
N ASP A 108 41.01 -33.77 2.23
CA ASP A 108 41.47 -35.06 2.79
C ASP A 108 42.98 -35.24 2.52
N VAL A 109 43.77 -34.56 3.35
CA VAL A 109 45.23 -34.54 3.27
C VAL A 109 45.79 -35.60 4.23
N PRO A 110 46.84 -36.38 3.80
CA PRO A 110 47.49 -37.35 4.65
C PRO A 110 47.95 -36.79 6.00
N GLU A 111 47.71 -37.50 7.08
CA GLU A 111 48.03 -37.09 8.46
C GLU A 111 49.47 -36.65 8.62
N LYS A 112 50.43 -37.38 7.98
CA LYS A 112 51.88 -37.03 8.01
C LYS A 112 52.17 -35.62 7.47
N VAL A 113 51.46 -35.21 6.41
CA VAL A 113 51.58 -33.88 5.81
C VAL A 113 51.02 -32.80 6.74
N CYS A 114 49.84 -33.06 7.32
CA CYS A 114 49.23 -32.17 8.30
C CYS A 114 50.12 -31.97 9.54
N LEU A 115 50.74 -33.03 10.05
CA LEU A 115 51.68 -32.97 11.16
C LEU A 115 52.94 -32.15 10.82
N ALA A 116 53.58 -32.41 9.66
CA ALA A 116 54.74 -31.68 9.21
C ALA A 116 54.46 -30.18 9.02
N ARG A 117 53.32 -29.80 8.40
CA ARG A 117 52.89 -28.41 8.23
C ARG A 117 52.56 -27.73 9.53
N ASN A 118 51.98 -28.46 10.48
CA ASN A 118 51.68 -27.89 11.80
C ASN A 118 52.94 -27.65 12.65
N ALA A 119 53.91 -28.54 12.59
CA ALA A 119 55.23 -28.39 13.26
C ALA A 119 56.06 -27.23 12.73
N GLY A 120 55.84 -26.84 11.43
CA GLY A 120 56.51 -25.68 10.83
C GLY A 120 55.82 -24.35 11.08
N ARG A 121 54.73 -24.28 11.82
CA ARG A 121 54.03 -23.03 12.11
C ARG A 121 54.60 -22.36 13.39
N THR A 122 54.83 -21.07 13.30
CA THR A 122 55.36 -20.26 14.42
C THR A 122 54.20 -19.58 15.20
N ASP A 123 53.03 -19.52 14.61
CA ASP A 123 51.85 -18.83 15.15
C ASP A 123 50.97 -19.74 16.03
N ARG A 124 51.19 -21.08 15.95
CA ARG A 124 50.26 -22.03 16.55
C ARG A 124 50.85 -23.44 16.64
N ASP A 125 50.77 -24.09 17.79
CA ASP A 125 51.18 -25.48 17.98
C ASP A 125 50.04 -26.33 18.56
N PHE A 126 49.42 -27.14 17.70
CA PHE A 126 48.53 -28.22 18.15
C PHE A 126 49.35 -29.51 18.26
N GLY A 127 49.45 -30.07 19.47
CA GLY A 127 50.12 -31.33 19.65
C GLY A 127 49.60 -32.44 18.72
N ALA A 128 50.48 -33.36 18.34
CA ALA A 128 50.18 -34.49 17.45
C ALA A 128 48.89 -35.27 17.83
N PRO A 129 48.50 -35.45 19.11
CA PRO A 129 47.24 -36.11 19.46
C PRO A 129 46.00 -35.43 18.97
N VAL A 130 45.99 -34.08 18.88
CA VAL A 130 44.85 -33.30 18.37
C VAL A 130 44.66 -33.56 16.89
N ILE A 131 45.74 -33.54 16.11
CA ILE A 131 45.69 -33.81 14.66
C ILE A 131 45.22 -35.22 14.36
N ARG A 132 45.74 -36.22 15.10
CA ARG A 132 45.31 -37.62 14.98
C ARG A 132 43.80 -37.78 15.25
N ARG A 133 43.30 -37.18 16.32
CA ARG A 133 41.86 -37.19 16.65
C ARG A 133 41.01 -36.53 15.54
N GLN A 134 41.44 -35.43 15.01
CA GLN A 134 40.76 -34.76 13.89
C GLN A 134 40.77 -35.64 12.62
N SER A 135 41.89 -36.33 12.32
CA SER A 135 41.99 -37.23 11.20
C SER A 135 41.03 -38.43 11.32
N ASP A 136 40.92 -39.01 12.52
CA ASP A 136 39.97 -40.09 12.78
C ASP A 136 38.50 -39.63 12.68
N GLN A 137 38.19 -38.44 13.18
CA GLN A 137 36.88 -37.84 13.05
C GLN A 137 36.52 -37.58 11.56
N LEU A 138 37.44 -37.04 10.78
CA LEU A 138 37.28 -36.81 9.36
C LEU A 138 36.98 -38.11 8.60
N ARG A 139 37.81 -39.16 8.81
CA ARG A 139 37.61 -40.47 8.14
C ARG A 139 36.24 -41.08 8.44
N ARG A 140 35.77 -41.00 9.68
CA ARG A 140 34.43 -41.43 10.05
C ARG A 140 33.33 -40.61 9.39
N SER A 141 33.54 -39.30 9.25
CA SER A 141 32.57 -38.38 8.70
C SER A 141 32.39 -38.46 7.19
N LEU A 142 33.41 -38.85 6.42
CA LEU A 142 33.36 -38.90 4.96
C LEU A 142 32.15 -39.68 4.40
N ARG A 143 31.70 -40.75 5.12
CA ARG A 143 30.55 -41.57 4.71
C ARG A 143 29.20 -40.99 5.09
N SER A 144 29.15 -40.03 6.00
CA SER A 144 27.93 -39.49 6.55
C SER A 144 27.54 -38.05 6.05
N LEU A 145 28.49 -37.31 5.48
CA LEU A 145 28.32 -35.90 5.11
C LEU A 145 27.03 -35.62 4.30
N ARG A 146 26.73 -36.46 3.29
CA ARG A 146 25.46 -36.31 2.52
C ARG A 146 24.22 -36.56 3.37
N LYS A 147 24.30 -37.48 4.36
CA LYS A 147 23.19 -37.77 5.28
C LYS A 147 23.01 -36.66 6.33
N GLU A 148 24.05 -35.86 6.58
CA GLU A 148 24.00 -34.70 7.48
C GLU A 148 23.24 -33.51 6.89
N GLY A 149 22.90 -33.57 5.59
CA GLY A 149 22.04 -32.57 4.90
C GLY A 149 22.78 -31.63 3.96
N PHE A 150 24.08 -31.88 3.69
CA PHE A 150 24.78 -31.15 2.62
C PHE A 150 24.23 -31.55 1.25
N ARG A 151 23.87 -30.55 0.44
CA ARG A 151 23.36 -30.76 -0.92
C ARG A 151 24.44 -31.30 -1.84
N THR A 152 25.65 -30.74 -1.72
CA THR A 152 26.81 -31.15 -2.50
C THR A 152 27.99 -31.38 -1.57
N VAL A 153 28.75 -32.46 -1.84
CA VAL A 153 29.96 -32.81 -1.09
C VAL A 153 31.09 -33.07 -2.08
N HIS A 154 32.10 -32.22 -2.04
CA HIS A 154 33.34 -32.40 -2.79
C HIS A 154 34.43 -32.90 -1.87
N VAL A 155 35.19 -33.90 -2.27
CA VAL A 155 36.32 -34.45 -1.51
C VAL A 155 37.57 -34.36 -2.37
N LEU A 156 38.54 -33.57 -1.94
CA LEU A 156 39.85 -33.41 -2.59
C LEU A 156 40.87 -34.25 -1.78
N ARG A 157 41.51 -35.19 -2.46
CA ARG A 157 42.46 -36.13 -1.83
C ARG A 157 43.90 -35.74 -2.17
N GLY A 158 44.67 -35.55 -1.13
CA GLY A 158 46.09 -35.19 -1.30
C GLY A 158 46.32 -33.74 -1.72
N GLU A 159 47.55 -33.38 -1.91
CA GLU A 159 47.99 -32.01 -2.19
C GLU A 159 47.76 -31.65 -3.68
N ASP A 160 47.91 -32.61 -4.58
CA ASP A 160 47.78 -32.38 -6.02
C ASP A 160 46.35 -32.06 -6.44
N GLU A 161 45.34 -32.82 -5.94
CA GLU A 161 43.92 -32.51 -6.19
C GLU A 161 43.50 -31.15 -5.64
N ILE A 162 44.08 -30.75 -4.49
CA ILE A 162 43.80 -29.43 -3.88
C ILE A 162 44.42 -28.29 -4.69
N ALA A 163 45.66 -28.49 -5.18
CA ALA A 163 46.37 -27.49 -6.01
C ALA A 163 45.71 -27.31 -7.37
N ASP A 164 45.19 -28.39 -7.96
CA ASP A 164 44.56 -28.43 -9.28
C ASP A 164 43.05 -28.10 -9.24
N ALA A 165 42.51 -27.82 -8.06
CA ALA A 165 41.08 -27.57 -7.92
C ALA A 165 40.65 -26.24 -8.55
N VAL A 166 39.54 -26.27 -9.26
CA VAL A 166 38.89 -25.08 -9.83
C VAL A 166 37.45 -24.98 -9.33
N ILE A 167 37.10 -23.85 -8.74
CA ILE A 167 35.74 -23.59 -8.31
C ILE A 167 34.94 -22.95 -9.45
N VAL A 168 33.86 -23.63 -9.87
CA VAL A 168 32.88 -23.12 -10.82
C VAL A 168 31.62 -22.73 -10.06
N ARG A 169 31.21 -21.45 -10.19
CA ARG A 169 29.99 -20.96 -9.57
C ARG A 169 28.85 -21.04 -10.57
N GLU A 170 27.87 -21.86 -10.27
CA GLU A 170 26.67 -22.01 -11.09
C GLU A 170 25.49 -21.24 -10.48
N ARG A 171 24.71 -20.60 -11.35
CA ARG A 171 23.45 -19.98 -10.92
C ARG A 171 22.45 -21.04 -10.51
N LEU A 172 21.56 -20.69 -9.59
CA LEU A 172 20.41 -21.51 -9.29
C LEU A 172 19.49 -21.61 -10.52
N LEU A 173 18.81 -22.73 -10.69
CA LEU A 173 17.94 -22.99 -11.85
C LEU A 173 16.79 -21.97 -12.02
N ASN A 174 16.48 -21.20 -10.99
CA ASN A 174 15.47 -20.13 -11.00
C ASN A 174 16.05 -18.72 -11.25
N ASP A 175 17.36 -18.60 -11.42
CA ASP A 175 18.06 -17.33 -11.63
C ASP A 175 18.25 -17.04 -13.11
N PHE A 176 17.37 -16.22 -13.66
CA PHE A 176 17.37 -15.73 -15.04
C PHE A 176 17.53 -14.21 -15.10
N ARG A 177 18.30 -13.60 -14.18
CA ARG A 177 18.49 -12.15 -14.12
C ARG A 177 19.01 -11.51 -15.39
N ASP A 178 19.77 -12.25 -16.20
CA ASP A 178 20.28 -11.76 -17.50
C ASP A 178 19.20 -11.76 -18.60
N ASP A 179 18.03 -12.28 -18.34
CA ASP A 179 16.91 -12.31 -19.24
C ASP A 179 16.03 -11.09 -19.00
N HIS A 180 16.21 -10.06 -19.84
CA HIS A 180 15.56 -8.76 -19.67
C HIS A 180 14.21 -8.62 -20.38
N GLY A 181 13.77 -9.66 -21.11
CA GLY A 181 12.51 -9.61 -21.86
C GLY A 181 12.63 -8.88 -23.19
N PRO A 182 11.57 -8.23 -23.69
CA PRO A 182 10.26 -8.05 -23.03
C PRO A 182 9.45 -9.33 -22.87
N PHE A 183 8.51 -9.34 -21.91
CA PHE A 183 7.71 -10.51 -21.59
C PHE A 183 6.20 -10.23 -21.64
N ASP A 184 5.42 -11.26 -21.95
CA ASP A 184 3.98 -11.30 -21.73
C ASP A 184 3.68 -12.39 -20.70
N VAL A 185 3.32 -11.99 -19.48
CA VAL A 185 3.11 -12.93 -18.36
C VAL A 185 1.64 -13.32 -18.32
N VAL A 186 1.37 -14.60 -18.55
CA VAL A 186 0.04 -15.18 -18.74
C VAL A 186 -0.43 -15.85 -17.45
N GLY A 187 -1.66 -15.54 -17.01
CA GLY A 187 -2.31 -16.13 -15.84
C GLY A 187 -2.71 -17.60 -16.05
N ASP A 188 -3.46 -18.14 -15.08
CA ASP A 188 -3.85 -19.55 -15.02
C ASP A 188 -4.72 -19.97 -16.22
N VAL A 189 -4.30 -20.99 -16.94
CA VAL A 189 -4.92 -21.43 -18.21
C VAL A 189 -5.93 -22.53 -18.02
N HIS A 190 -5.65 -23.48 -17.14
CA HIS A 190 -6.56 -24.60 -16.82
C HIS A 190 -7.20 -25.30 -18.03
N GLY A 191 -6.41 -25.71 -19.01
CA GLY A 191 -6.93 -26.41 -20.18
C GLY A 191 -7.82 -25.58 -21.11
N CYS A 192 -7.92 -24.27 -20.93
CA CYS A 192 -8.69 -23.35 -21.79
C CYS A 192 -7.86 -22.99 -23.04
N ARG A 193 -7.66 -23.96 -23.94
CA ARG A 193 -6.79 -23.84 -25.10
C ARG A 193 -7.21 -22.74 -26.07
N ARG A 194 -8.51 -22.63 -26.36
CA ARG A 194 -9.01 -21.63 -27.33
C ARG A 194 -8.81 -20.20 -26.83
N GLU A 195 -9.05 -19.97 -25.55
CA GLU A 195 -8.81 -18.69 -24.90
C GLU A 195 -7.30 -18.36 -24.89
N LEU A 196 -6.43 -19.36 -24.70
CA LEU A 196 -4.99 -19.18 -24.80
C LEU A 196 -4.55 -18.78 -26.21
N GLU A 197 -5.03 -19.48 -27.25
CA GLU A 197 -4.76 -19.16 -28.64
C GLU A 197 -5.25 -17.74 -28.99
N ALA A 198 -6.46 -17.39 -28.56
CA ALA A 198 -7.03 -16.05 -28.75
C ALA A 198 -6.22 -14.97 -28.01
N LEU A 199 -5.77 -15.23 -26.78
CA LEU A 199 -4.94 -14.31 -26.02
C LEU A 199 -3.56 -14.12 -26.71
N LEU A 200 -2.89 -15.20 -27.08
CA LEU A 200 -1.61 -15.12 -27.78
C LEU A 200 -1.73 -14.36 -29.12
N THR A 201 -2.81 -14.60 -29.87
CA THR A 201 -3.08 -13.84 -31.10
C THR A 201 -3.29 -12.35 -30.81
N ARG A 202 -4.03 -12.01 -29.74
CA ARG A 202 -4.27 -10.62 -29.32
C ARG A 202 -3.00 -9.93 -28.80
N LEU A 203 -2.02 -10.71 -28.34
CA LEU A 203 -0.69 -10.28 -27.94
C LEU A 203 0.31 -10.25 -29.12
N ASP A 204 -0.17 -10.40 -30.36
CA ASP A 204 0.58 -10.37 -31.61
C ASP A 204 1.49 -11.60 -31.83
N TYR A 205 1.24 -12.74 -31.16
CA TYR A 205 1.93 -13.99 -31.47
C TYR A 205 1.31 -14.67 -32.69
N THR A 206 2.15 -15.23 -33.52
CA THR A 206 1.74 -16.09 -34.64
C THR A 206 1.84 -17.55 -34.21
N LEU A 207 0.71 -18.27 -34.26
CA LEU A 207 0.64 -19.69 -33.94
C LEU A 207 1.31 -20.53 -35.01
N VAL A 208 2.10 -21.50 -34.61
CA VAL A 208 2.72 -22.51 -35.47
C VAL A 208 2.02 -23.84 -35.23
N HIS A 209 1.63 -24.50 -36.32
CA HIS A 209 0.85 -25.74 -36.30
C HIS A 209 1.71 -26.89 -36.80
N ASP A 210 1.44 -28.10 -36.29
CA ASP A 210 1.98 -29.35 -36.85
C ASP A 210 1.21 -29.81 -38.11
N ASP A 211 1.63 -30.94 -38.68
CA ASP A 211 1.01 -31.51 -39.88
C ASP A 211 -0.45 -31.93 -39.68
N GLU A 212 -0.88 -32.07 -38.42
CA GLU A 212 -2.25 -32.37 -38.04
C GLU A 212 -3.10 -31.13 -37.76
N GLY A 213 -2.50 -29.93 -37.93
CA GLY A 213 -3.15 -28.64 -37.70
C GLY A 213 -3.30 -28.27 -36.22
N ARG A 214 -2.55 -28.94 -35.30
CA ARG A 214 -2.57 -28.60 -33.88
C ARG A 214 -1.54 -27.54 -33.58
N PRO A 215 -1.83 -26.52 -32.75
CA PRO A 215 -0.84 -25.53 -32.36
C PRO A 215 0.24 -26.15 -31.47
N VAL A 216 1.50 -25.97 -31.87
CA VAL A 216 2.70 -26.57 -31.22
C VAL A 216 3.68 -25.51 -30.76
N ASP A 217 3.56 -24.26 -31.27
CA ASP A 217 4.42 -23.13 -30.89
C ASP A 217 3.70 -21.81 -31.15
N ALA A 218 4.19 -20.73 -30.59
CA ALA A 218 3.73 -19.38 -30.87
C ALA A 218 4.92 -18.40 -30.83
N VAL A 219 5.06 -17.60 -31.89
CA VAL A 219 6.23 -16.71 -32.07
C VAL A 219 5.76 -15.27 -32.17
N HIS A 220 6.35 -14.40 -31.34
CA HIS A 220 6.11 -12.97 -31.41
C HIS A 220 7.05 -12.30 -32.41
N PRO A 221 6.58 -11.48 -33.37
CA PRO A 221 7.43 -10.90 -34.42
C PRO A 221 8.52 -9.96 -33.89
N ALA A 222 8.29 -9.31 -32.76
CA ALA A 222 9.27 -8.46 -32.08
C ALA A 222 10.13 -9.22 -31.03
N GLY A 223 10.08 -10.55 -31.00
CA GLY A 223 10.90 -11.37 -30.10
C GLY A 223 10.47 -11.31 -28.62
N ARG A 224 9.26 -10.87 -28.29
CA ARG A 224 8.69 -10.99 -26.93
C ARG A 224 8.53 -12.47 -26.60
N ARG A 225 8.59 -12.80 -25.31
CA ARG A 225 8.43 -14.18 -24.84
C ARG A 225 7.32 -14.27 -23.83
N ALA A 226 6.56 -15.34 -23.91
CA ALA A 226 5.52 -15.62 -22.93
C ALA A 226 6.14 -16.17 -21.62
N VAL A 227 5.52 -15.87 -20.48
CA VAL A 227 5.85 -16.47 -19.19
C VAL A 227 4.55 -16.94 -18.53
N PHE A 228 4.40 -18.28 -18.35
CA PHE A 228 3.21 -18.85 -17.77
C PHE A 228 3.36 -18.99 -16.25
N VAL A 229 2.34 -18.55 -15.51
CA VAL A 229 2.35 -18.59 -14.03
C VAL A 229 1.99 -19.99 -13.48
N GLY A 230 1.76 -20.97 -14.32
CA GLY A 230 1.36 -22.35 -13.98
C GLY A 230 -0.13 -22.59 -14.10
N ASP A 231 -0.59 -23.68 -13.51
CA ASP A 231 -1.98 -24.20 -13.61
C ASP A 231 -2.45 -24.27 -15.06
N LEU A 232 -1.64 -24.96 -15.89
CA LEU A 232 -1.94 -25.21 -17.31
C LEU A 232 -3.03 -26.26 -17.49
N VAL A 233 -3.16 -27.17 -16.51
CA VAL A 233 -4.00 -28.37 -16.56
C VAL A 233 -5.17 -28.31 -15.59
N ASP A 234 -6.03 -29.32 -15.68
CA ASP A 234 -7.22 -29.54 -14.86
C ASP A 234 -8.38 -28.59 -15.17
N ARG A 235 -9.62 -29.04 -14.90
CA ARG A 235 -10.87 -28.29 -15.01
C ARG A 235 -11.33 -27.97 -16.43
N GLY A 236 -10.43 -27.62 -17.32
CA GLY A 236 -10.76 -27.15 -18.65
C GLY A 236 -10.88 -28.26 -19.70
N PRO A 237 -11.33 -27.90 -20.91
CA PRO A 237 -11.74 -28.88 -21.92
C PRO A 237 -10.58 -29.56 -22.65
N ASP A 238 -9.37 -28.97 -22.70
CA ASP A 238 -8.25 -29.47 -23.50
C ASP A 238 -6.89 -29.23 -22.86
N ALA A 239 -6.61 -29.95 -21.75
CA ALA A 239 -5.31 -29.90 -21.09
C ALA A 239 -4.16 -30.43 -22.00
N PRO A 240 -4.32 -31.49 -22.81
CA PRO A 240 -3.27 -31.91 -23.73
C PRO A 240 -2.93 -30.87 -24.81
N GLY A 241 -3.92 -30.15 -25.32
CA GLY A 241 -3.69 -29.08 -26.31
C GLY A 241 -2.91 -27.92 -25.73
N VAL A 242 -3.24 -27.45 -24.51
CA VAL A 242 -2.48 -26.43 -23.78
C VAL A 242 -1.06 -26.89 -23.53
N LEU A 243 -0.88 -28.11 -23.03
CA LEU A 243 0.45 -28.67 -22.75
C LEU A 243 1.30 -28.75 -24.03
N ARG A 244 0.72 -29.22 -25.16
CA ARG A 244 1.45 -29.30 -26.43
C ARG A 244 1.97 -27.93 -26.88
N LEU A 245 1.12 -26.91 -26.83
CA LEU A 245 1.49 -25.54 -27.21
C LEU A 245 2.56 -24.98 -26.25
N VAL A 246 2.34 -25.02 -24.96
CA VAL A 246 3.25 -24.43 -23.98
C VAL A 246 4.60 -25.17 -23.94
N MET A 247 4.61 -26.49 -24.00
CA MET A 247 5.83 -27.32 -24.07
C MET A 247 6.63 -26.99 -25.34
N GLY A 248 5.99 -26.83 -26.47
CA GLY A 248 6.63 -26.44 -27.72
C GLY A 248 7.23 -25.05 -27.63
N MET A 249 6.49 -24.05 -27.15
CA MET A 249 7.00 -22.71 -26.94
C MET A 249 8.21 -22.68 -26.00
N VAL A 250 8.17 -23.45 -24.91
CA VAL A 250 9.31 -23.53 -23.95
C VAL A 250 10.52 -24.21 -24.59
N ALA A 251 10.32 -25.31 -25.31
CA ALA A 251 11.40 -26.01 -26.02
C ALA A 251 12.06 -25.16 -27.11
N ALA A 252 11.26 -24.35 -27.83
CA ALA A 252 11.74 -23.41 -28.83
C ALA A 252 12.38 -22.12 -28.25
N GLY A 253 12.27 -21.91 -26.92
CA GLY A 253 12.78 -20.70 -26.26
C GLY A 253 11.85 -19.47 -26.38
N HIS A 254 10.63 -19.62 -26.86
CA HIS A 254 9.62 -18.58 -27.04
C HIS A 254 8.80 -18.34 -25.75
N ALA A 255 8.91 -19.26 -24.78
CA ALA A 255 8.27 -19.10 -23.49
C ALA A 255 9.10 -19.64 -22.34
N ARG A 256 8.69 -19.24 -21.13
CA ARG A 256 9.06 -19.86 -19.84
C ARG A 256 7.78 -20.24 -19.07
N CYS A 257 7.93 -21.18 -18.13
CA CYS A 257 6.81 -21.62 -17.32
C CYS A 257 7.28 -21.93 -15.90
N VAL A 258 6.47 -21.57 -14.90
CA VAL A 258 6.60 -22.09 -13.53
C VAL A 258 5.49 -23.12 -13.27
N PRO A 259 5.69 -24.08 -12.38
CA PRO A 259 4.64 -25.05 -12.08
C PRO A 259 3.56 -24.43 -11.20
N GLY A 260 2.31 -24.72 -11.44
CA GLY A 260 1.24 -24.58 -10.47
C GLY A 260 1.11 -25.79 -9.56
N ASN A 261 0.19 -25.71 -8.62
CA ASN A 261 -0.13 -26.83 -7.74
C ASN A 261 -0.79 -27.98 -8.51
N HIS A 262 -1.47 -27.68 -9.62
CA HIS A 262 -2.09 -28.67 -10.51
C HIS A 262 -1.04 -29.52 -11.25
N GLU A 263 0.01 -28.91 -11.85
CA GLU A 263 1.12 -29.68 -12.43
C GLU A 263 1.83 -30.53 -11.38
N ASN A 264 2.06 -30.01 -10.18
CA ASN A 264 2.70 -30.77 -9.11
C ASN A 264 1.87 -32.01 -8.69
N LYS A 265 0.55 -31.88 -8.71
CA LYS A 265 -0.39 -32.98 -8.44
C LYS A 265 -0.44 -33.97 -9.59
N LEU A 266 -0.45 -33.50 -10.83
CA LEU A 266 -0.41 -34.34 -12.03
C LEU A 266 0.85 -35.23 -12.07
N VAL A 267 2.04 -34.65 -11.87
CA VAL A 267 3.29 -35.40 -11.83
C VAL A 267 3.25 -36.54 -10.78
N ARG A 268 2.70 -36.29 -9.62
CA ARG A 268 2.55 -37.30 -8.56
C ARG A 268 1.62 -38.43 -9.00
N ALA A 269 0.53 -38.09 -9.69
CA ALA A 269 -0.41 -39.08 -10.23
C ALA A 269 0.24 -39.95 -11.33
N LEU A 270 0.92 -39.30 -12.31
CA LEU A 270 1.61 -40.01 -13.40
C LEU A 270 2.70 -40.96 -12.89
N ARG A 271 3.37 -40.60 -11.77
CA ARG A 271 4.35 -41.47 -11.05
C ARG A 271 3.73 -42.53 -10.16
N GLY A 272 2.43 -42.76 -10.28
CA GLY A 272 1.75 -43.83 -9.54
C GLY A 272 1.60 -43.60 -8.04
N ARG A 273 1.75 -42.32 -7.56
CA ARG A 273 1.47 -42.03 -6.16
C ARG A 273 -0.02 -41.87 -5.93
N ASP A 274 -0.47 -42.30 -4.77
CA ASP A 274 -1.87 -42.07 -4.36
C ASP A 274 -2.12 -40.57 -4.15
N VAL A 275 -3.01 -40.00 -4.96
CA VAL A 275 -3.44 -38.60 -4.90
C VAL A 275 -4.95 -38.51 -5.10
N GLN A 276 -5.59 -37.61 -4.38
CA GLN A 276 -7.02 -37.35 -4.56
C GLN A 276 -7.28 -36.81 -5.98
N ARG A 277 -8.14 -37.47 -6.76
CA ARG A 277 -8.50 -37.10 -8.14
C ARG A 277 -9.63 -36.05 -8.17
N THR A 278 -9.45 -34.99 -7.42
CA THR A 278 -10.40 -33.86 -7.32
C THR A 278 -9.90 -32.62 -8.06
N HIS A 279 -10.75 -31.64 -8.27
CA HIS A 279 -10.45 -30.35 -8.89
C HIS A 279 -9.95 -30.46 -10.34
N GLY A 280 -10.53 -31.36 -11.11
CA GLY A 280 -10.24 -31.50 -12.54
C GLY A 280 -9.12 -32.48 -12.89
N LEU A 281 -8.44 -33.10 -11.92
CA LEU A 281 -7.35 -34.04 -12.20
C LEU A 281 -7.86 -35.35 -12.85
N ALA A 282 -9.07 -35.81 -12.50
CA ALA A 282 -9.63 -37.02 -13.10
C ALA A 282 -9.82 -36.83 -14.60
N GLU A 283 -10.38 -35.72 -15.00
CA GLU A 283 -10.64 -35.31 -16.38
C GLU A 283 -9.32 -35.15 -17.17
N THR A 284 -8.31 -34.51 -16.59
CA THR A 284 -6.97 -34.40 -17.20
C THR A 284 -6.34 -35.78 -17.45
N LEU A 285 -6.41 -36.68 -16.49
CA LEU A 285 -5.88 -38.04 -16.65
C LEU A 285 -6.62 -38.81 -17.75
N GLU A 286 -7.93 -38.63 -17.88
CA GLU A 286 -8.74 -39.21 -18.96
C GLU A 286 -8.34 -38.63 -20.33
N GLN A 287 -8.18 -37.29 -20.42
CA GLN A 287 -7.71 -36.64 -21.64
C GLN A 287 -6.30 -37.13 -22.04
N LEU A 288 -5.40 -37.32 -21.09
CA LEU A 288 -4.04 -37.81 -21.34
C LEU A 288 -4.01 -39.31 -21.71
N ALA A 289 -4.92 -40.12 -21.18
CA ALA A 289 -5.02 -41.52 -21.54
C ALA A 289 -5.36 -41.71 -23.03
N GLY A 290 -5.97 -40.73 -23.68
CA GLY A 290 -6.19 -40.70 -25.12
C GLY A 290 -5.00 -40.23 -25.96
N GLN A 291 -3.85 -39.89 -25.35
CA GLN A 291 -2.66 -39.42 -26.04
C GLN A 291 -1.60 -40.51 -26.17
N PRO A 292 -0.65 -40.37 -27.14
CA PRO A 292 0.49 -41.28 -27.26
C PRO A 292 1.31 -41.37 -25.98
N PRO A 293 1.80 -42.56 -25.60
CA PRO A 293 2.60 -42.74 -24.38
C PRO A 293 3.84 -41.84 -24.29
N GLU A 294 4.46 -41.57 -25.41
CA GLU A 294 5.62 -40.70 -25.56
C GLU A 294 5.29 -39.24 -25.15
N PHE A 295 4.10 -38.80 -25.54
CA PHE A 295 3.61 -37.45 -25.15
C PHE A 295 3.36 -37.39 -23.65
N VAL A 296 2.73 -38.41 -23.07
CA VAL A 296 2.48 -38.45 -21.62
C VAL A 296 3.78 -38.47 -20.83
N ALA A 297 4.80 -39.21 -21.31
CA ALA A 297 6.13 -39.21 -20.68
C ALA A 297 6.80 -37.82 -20.80
N ALA A 298 6.67 -37.16 -21.94
CA ALA A 298 7.19 -35.80 -22.12
C ALA A 298 6.49 -34.77 -21.21
N VAL A 299 5.17 -34.91 -21.00
CA VAL A 299 4.41 -34.07 -20.04
C VAL A 299 4.91 -34.30 -18.62
N GLU A 300 5.13 -35.54 -18.23
CA GLU A 300 5.69 -35.84 -16.88
C GLU A 300 7.08 -35.21 -16.68
N GLU A 301 7.97 -35.36 -17.66
CA GLU A 301 9.32 -34.79 -17.60
C GLU A 301 9.30 -33.28 -17.59
N PHE A 302 8.51 -32.65 -18.44
CA PHE A 302 8.31 -31.19 -18.50
C PHE A 302 7.83 -30.65 -17.16
N CYS A 303 6.70 -31.12 -16.67
CA CYS A 303 6.12 -30.64 -15.40
C CYS A 303 7.04 -30.88 -14.20
N TYR A 304 7.77 -32.00 -14.17
CA TYR A 304 8.75 -32.30 -13.12
C TYR A 304 9.97 -31.38 -13.17
N GLY A 305 10.40 -30.99 -14.37
CA GLY A 305 11.56 -30.08 -14.61
C GLY A 305 11.30 -28.62 -14.27
N LEU A 306 10.04 -28.21 -14.10
CA LEU A 306 9.70 -26.80 -13.83
C LEU A 306 10.24 -26.32 -12.47
N VAL A 307 10.84 -25.12 -12.47
CA VAL A 307 11.40 -24.49 -11.27
C VAL A 307 10.32 -23.70 -10.54
N SER A 308 10.43 -23.61 -9.20
CA SER A 308 9.39 -23.04 -8.35
C SER A 308 9.00 -21.57 -8.65
N HIS A 309 9.97 -20.80 -9.17
CA HIS A 309 9.80 -19.40 -9.54
C HIS A 309 10.92 -18.97 -10.48
N LEU A 310 10.73 -17.84 -11.16
CA LEU A 310 11.71 -17.21 -12.03
C LEU A 310 12.08 -15.84 -11.47
N VAL A 311 13.37 -15.51 -11.46
CA VAL A 311 13.89 -14.18 -11.18
C VAL A 311 14.50 -13.64 -12.47
N LEU A 312 13.90 -12.59 -13.03
CA LEU A 312 14.14 -12.04 -14.35
C LEU A 312 14.57 -10.56 -14.24
N ASP A 313 15.07 -9.98 -15.33
CA ASP A 313 15.38 -8.54 -15.50
C ASP A 313 16.15 -7.93 -14.32
N ASP A 314 17.39 -8.34 -14.11
CA ASP A 314 18.25 -7.91 -13.00
C ASP A 314 17.61 -8.09 -11.60
N GLY A 315 16.62 -8.97 -11.50
CA GLY A 315 15.84 -9.18 -10.28
C GLY A 315 14.67 -8.21 -10.10
N LYS A 316 14.30 -7.44 -11.13
CA LYS A 316 13.16 -6.51 -11.10
C LYS A 316 11.82 -7.21 -11.30
N LEU A 317 11.82 -8.40 -11.91
CA LEU A 317 10.64 -9.21 -12.15
C LEU A 317 10.79 -10.58 -11.50
N VAL A 318 9.77 -10.99 -10.76
CA VAL A 318 9.64 -12.34 -10.18
C VAL A 318 8.30 -12.93 -10.62
N VAL A 319 8.33 -14.18 -11.11
CA VAL A 319 7.12 -14.91 -11.47
C VAL A 319 7.05 -16.19 -10.65
N ALA A 320 5.94 -16.40 -9.95
CA ALA A 320 5.68 -17.58 -9.14
C ALA A 320 4.17 -17.85 -9.10
N HIS A 321 3.75 -19.13 -9.07
CA HIS A 321 2.34 -19.47 -9.19
C HIS A 321 1.45 -18.85 -8.10
N ALA A 322 1.73 -19.07 -6.80
CA ALA A 322 0.93 -18.50 -5.71
C ALA A 322 1.55 -17.22 -5.10
N GLY A 323 2.51 -16.61 -5.83
CA GLY A 323 3.26 -15.45 -5.36
C GLY A 323 4.53 -15.82 -4.59
N LEU A 324 5.30 -14.81 -4.16
CA LEU A 324 6.56 -15.03 -3.46
C LEU A 324 6.95 -13.85 -2.56
N LYS A 325 7.25 -14.13 -1.29
CA LYS A 325 7.80 -13.14 -0.35
C LYS A 325 9.21 -12.71 -0.78
N GLU A 326 9.60 -11.47 -0.51
CA GLU A 326 10.90 -10.91 -0.91
C GLU A 326 12.07 -11.76 -0.40
N GLU A 327 11.99 -12.27 0.82
CA GLU A 327 13.01 -13.12 1.43
C GLU A 327 13.26 -14.45 0.71
N TYR A 328 12.34 -14.88 -0.16
CA TYR A 328 12.44 -16.13 -0.93
C TYR A 328 12.96 -15.94 -2.36
N HIS A 329 13.08 -14.70 -2.84
CA HIS A 329 13.52 -14.42 -4.21
C HIS A 329 14.90 -15.02 -4.49
N GLY A 330 14.99 -15.87 -5.53
CA GLY A 330 16.24 -16.53 -5.94
C GLY A 330 16.79 -17.55 -4.95
N ARG A 331 15.95 -18.09 -4.05
CA ARG A 331 16.32 -19.15 -3.11
C ARG A 331 15.72 -20.48 -3.52
N ALA A 332 16.29 -21.56 -3.01
CA ALA A 332 15.86 -22.92 -3.36
C ALA A 332 15.77 -23.79 -2.11
N SER A 333 14.54 -24.05 -1.67
CA SER A 333 14.22 -24.98 -0.58
C SER A 333 12.83 -25.58 -0.77
N ALA A 334 12.50 -26.61 0.01
CA ALA A 334 11.15 -27.16 0.05
C ALA A 334 10.13 -26.12 0.55
N ARG A 335 10.52 -25.25 1.50
CA ARG A 335 9.70 -24.17 2.04
C ARG A 335 9.39 -23.13 0.96
N VAL A 336 10.41 -22.66 0.24
CA VAL A 336 10.25 -21.71 -0.88
C VAL A 336 9.37 -22.32 -1.97
N ARG A 337 9.61 -23.58 -2.36
CA ARG A 337 8.75 -24.27 -3.35
C ARG A 337 7.32 -24.42 -2.86
N GLY A 338 7.12 -24.74 -1.59
CA GLY A 338 5.79 -24.86 -0.98
C GLY A 338 5.04 -23.54 -1.05
N PHE A 339 5.68 -22.44 -0.66
CA PHE A 339 5.08 -21.12 -0.74
C PHE A 339 4.76 -20.72 -2.19
N ALA A 340 5.70 -20.90 -3.11
CA ALA A 340 5.51 -20.56 -4.52
C ALA A 340 4.34 -21.30 -5.19
N LEU A 341 4.03 -22.53 -4.74
CA LEU A 341 2.96 -23.38 -5.28
C LEU A 341 1.61 -23.20 -4.60
N TYR A 342 1.59 -22.92 -3.30
CA TYR A 342 0.37 -22.98 -2.49
C TYR A 342 0.09 -21.69 -1.71
N GLY A 343 1.02 -20.74 -1.65
CA GLY A 343 0.97 -19.63 -0.74
C GLY A 343 1.10 -20.06 0.72
N ASP A 344 0.64 -19.20 1.62
CA ASP A 344 0.58 -19.46 3.05
C ASP A 344 -0.88 -19.42 3.52
N THR A 345 -1.25 -20.24 4.48
CA THR A 345 -2.63 -20.36 4.98
C THR A 345 -2.67 -20.15 6.49
N THR A 346 -3.79 -19.61 7.00
CA THR A 346 -4.01 -19.44 8.44
C THR A 346 -4.29 -20.74 9.17
N GLY A 347 -4.60 -21.82 8.43
CA GLY A 347 -5.08 -23.09 8.97
C GLY A 347 -6.59 -23.14 9.15
N GLU A 348 -7.30 -22.04 8.89
CA GLU A 348 -8.76 -21.94 8.91
C GLU A 348 -9.34 -22.21 7.53
N THR A 349 -10.64 -22.50 7.49
CA THR A 349 -11.43 -22.64 6.25
C THR A 349 -12.54 -21.60 6.25
N ASP A 350 -12.83 -21.06 5.06
CA ASP A 350 -13.93 -20.11 4.84
C ASP A 350 -15.31 -20.84 4.82
N GLU A 351 -16.37 -20.08 4.63
CA GLU A 351 -17.74 -20.58 4.54
C GLU A 351 -17.99 -21.57 3.39
N TYR A 352 -17.08 -21.57 2.38
CA TYR A 352 -17.11 -22.51 1.25
C TYR A 352 -16.22 -23.73 1.47
N GLY A 353 -15.58 -23.86 2.64
CA GLY A 353 -14.65 -24.94 2.96
C GLY A 353 -13.28 -24.79 2.30
N LEU A 354 -12.95 -23.62 1.76
CA LEU A 354 -11.65 -23.33 1.17
C LEU A 354 -10.67 -22.78 2.23
N PRO A 355 -9.36 -23.09 2.12
CA PRO A 355 -8.37 -22.57 3.05
C PRO A 355 -8.29 -21.05 3.04
N VAL A 356 -8.36 -20.42 4.20
CA VAL A 356 -8.10 -18.97 4.35
C VAL A 356 -6.61 -18.70 4.18
N ARG A 357 -6.26 -17.79 3.27
CA ARG A 357 -4.89 -17.47 2.90
C ARG A 357 -4.40 -16.22 3.61
N TYR A 358 -3.12 -16.21 3.98
CA TYR A 358 -2.47 -14.97 4.40
C TYR A 358 -2.36 -13.98 3.25
N PRO A 359 -2.71 -12.69 3.48
CA PRO A 359 -2.65 -11.65 2.44
C PRO A 359 -1.20 -11.15 2.27
N TRP A 360 -0.26 -12.05 1.93
CA TRP A 360 1.17 -11.75 1.82
C TRP A 360 1.48 -10.54 0.91
N ALA A 361 0.67 -10.34 -0.13
CA ALA A 361 0.82 -9.22 -1.07
C ALA A 361 0.63 -7.86 -0.38
N GLU A 362 -0.22 -7.77 0.63
CA GLU A 362 -0.43 -6.55 1.41
C GLU A 362 0.80 -6.18 2.27
N GLU A 363 1.57 -7.18 2.66
CA GLU A 363 2.79 -7.00 3.45
C GLU A 363 4.05 -6.85 2.59
N TYR A 364 3.96 -7.18 1.30
CA TYR A 364 5.09 -7.10 0.39
C TYR A 364 5.60 -5.65 0.26
N ARG A 365 6.93 -5.46 0.45
CA ARG A 365 7.60 -4.15 0.36
C ARG A 365 8.82 -4.19 -0.57
N GLY A 366 9.01 -5.32 -1.27
CA GLY A 366 10.12 -5.53 -2.19
C GLY A 366 10.06 -4.59 -3.39
N ARG A 367 11.24 -4.36 -3.99
CA ARG A 367 11.37 -3.53 -5.21
C ARG A 367 10.98 -4.28 -6.48
N ALA A 368 11.09 -5.60 -6.47
CA ALA A 368 10.73 -6.42 -7.61
C ALA A 368 9.21 -6.40 -7.82
N THR A 369 8.79 -6.44 -9.08
CA THR A 369 7.42 -6.75 -9.44
C THR A 369 7.21 -8.25 -9.30
N VAL A 370 6.18 -8.69 -8.56
CA VAL A 370 5.83 -10.11 -8.42
C VAL A 370 4.53 -10.38 -9.15
N LEU A 371 4.56 -11.23 -10.18
CA LEU A 371 3.39 -11.64 -10.95
C LEU A 371 3.03 -13.08 -10.59
N TYR A 372 1.75 -13.33 -10.34
CA TYR A 372 1.27 -14.62 -9.84
C TYR A 372 -0.18 -14.91 -10.23
N GLY A 373 -0.69 -16.11 -9.94
CA GLY A 373 -2.04 -16.58 -10.16
C GLY A 373 -2.64 -17.28 -8.94
N HIS A 374 -3.17 -18.50 -9.12
CA HIS A 374 -3.59 -19.44 -8.09
C HIS A 374 -4.89 -19.11 -7.35
N THR A 375 -5.17 -17.87 -7.07
CA THR A 375 -6.39 -17.46 -6.37
C THR A 375 -7.18 -16.54 -7.29
N PRO A 376 -8.30 -17.02 -7.86
CA PRO A 376 -9.04 -16.24 -8.83
C PRO A 376 -9.53 -14.92 -8.26
N VAL A 377 -9.29 -13.84 -9.01
CA VAL A 377 -9.77 -12.49 -8.72
C VAL A 377 -10.68 -12.01 -9.84
N PRO A 378 -11.76 -11.23 -9.56
CA PRO A 378 -12.65 -10.74 -10.60
C PRO A 378 -11.95 -9.85 -11.63
N ARG A 379 -10.95 -9.08 -11.17
CA ARG A 379 -10.12 -8.17 -11.99
C ARG A 379 -8.72 -8.09 -11.40
N PRO A 380 -7.67 -8.00 -12.24
CA PRO A 380 -6.31 -7.76 -11.73
C PRO A 380 -6.22 -6.41 -11.04
N GLN A 381 -5.69 -6.41 -9.82
CA GLN A 381 -5.45 -5.18 -9.04
C GLN A 381 -4.03 -5.19 -8.47
N TRP A 382 -3.32 -4.10 -8.64
CA TRP A 382 -2.01 -3.92 -8.05
C TRP A 382 -2.10 -3.81 -6.54
N VAL A 383 -1.43 -4.72 -5.84
CA VAL A 383 -1.27 -4.67 -4.38
C VAL A 383 0.22 -4.48 -4.11
N ASN A 384 0.63 -3.28 -3.75
CA ASN A 384 2.04 -2.90 -3.72
C ASN A 384 2.72 -3.15 -5.09
N ASN A 385 3.86 -3.84 -5.15
CA ASN A 385 4.49 -4.24 -6.40
C ASN A 385 4.09 -5.67 -6.83
N THR A 386 2.89 -6.12 -6.51
CA THR A 386 2.42 -7.47 -6.85
C THR A 386 1.12 -7.41 -7.63
N LEU A 387 0.89 -8.37 -8.52
CA LEU A 387 -0.33 -8.47 -9.31
C LEU A 387 -0.73 -9.93 -9.52
N CYS A 388 -1.97 -10.27 -9.16
CA CYS A 388 -2.58 -11.55 -9.49
C CYS A 388 -3.16 -11.51 -10.91
N LEU A 389 -2.79 -12.48 -11.75
CA LEU A 389 -3.22 -12.61 -13.14
C LEU A 389 -4.26 -13.73 -13.34
N ASP A 390 -4.57 -14.52 -12.30
CA ASP A 390 -5.67 -15.48 -12.35
C ASP A 390 -6.99 -14.73 -12.26
N THR A 391 -7.60 -14.53 -13.41
CA THR A 391 -8.92 -13.91 -13.54
C THR A 391 -10.03 -14.93 -13.79
N GLY A 392 -9.78 -16.17 -13.42
CA GLY A 392 -10.76 -17.24 -13.38
C GLY A 392 -11.31 -17.66 -14.75
N CYS A 393 -10.44 -17.77 -15.76
CA CYS A 393 -10.86 -18.14 -17.12
C CYS A 393 -11.75 -19.40 -17.12
N VAL A 394 -11.31 -20.48 -16.50
CA VAL A 394 -12.03 -21.74 -16.44
C VAL A 394 -13.40 -21.63 -15.72
N PHE A 395 -13.58 -20.61 -14.90
CA PHE A 395 -14.81 -20.32 -14.16
C PHE A 395 -15.73 -19.29 -14.85
N GLY A 396 -15.48 -18.99 -16.12
CA GLY A 396 -16.28 -18.03 -16.89
C GLY A 396 -15.84 -16.56 -16.77
N GLY A 397 -14.68 -16.31 -16.19
CA GLY A 397 -14.04 -14.99 -16.13
C GLY A 397 -13.28 -14.66 -17.42
N ALA A 398 -12.00 -14.36 -17.33
CA ALA A 398 -11.14 -14.06 -18.48
C ALA A 398 -9.77 -14.73 -18.34
N LEU A 399 -9.07 -14.96 -19.45
CA LEU A 399 -7.64 -15.24 -19.46
C LEU A 399 -6.89 -13.93 -19.65
N THR A 400 -6.03 -13.60 -18.68
CA THR A 400 -5.36 -12.28 -18.61
C THR A 400 -3.86 -12.44 -18.69
N ALA A 401 -3.20 -11.55 -19.43
CA ALA A 401 -1.76 -11.38 -19.44
C ALA A 401 -1.35 -9.95 -19.10
N LEU A 402 -0.16 -9.81 -18.54
CA LEU A 402 0.51 -8.51 -18.35
C LEU A 402 1.70 -8.40 -19.30
N ARG A 403 1.72 -7.38 -20.15
CA ARG A 403 2.91 -6.96 -20.90
C ARG A 403 3.93 -6.29 -19.99
N TYR A 404 5.14 -6.83 -19.93
CA TYR A 404 6.25 -6.30 -19.14
C TYR A 404 7.37 -5.83 -20.07
N PRO A 405 7.97 -4.65 -19.90
CA PRO A 405 7.84 -3.75 -18.74
C PRO A 405 6.70 -2.71 -18.80
N GLU A 406 5.90 -2.69 -19.87
CA GLU A 406 4.88 -1.65 -20.15
C GLU A 406 3.74 -1.60 -19.12
N ARG A 407 3.52 -2.69 -18.38
CA ARG A 407 2.43 -2.87 -17.40
C ARG A 407 1.03 -2.79 -18.03
N GLU A 408 0.91 -3.13 -19.29
CA GLU A 408 -0.36 -3.19 -20.00
C GLU A 408 -1.04 -4.53 -19.74
N LEU A 409 -2.33 -4.51 -19.41
CA LEU A 409 -3.16 -5.70 -19.23
C LEU A 409 -3.89 -6.01 -20.52
N VAL A 410 -3.81 -7.26 -20.96
CA VAL A 410 -4.54 -7.79 -22.12
C VAL A 410 -5.33 -8.99 -21.64
N SER A 411 -6.64 -9.02 -21.93
CA SER A 411 -7.54 -10.09 -21.47
C SER A 411 -8.44 -10.56 -22.59
N VAL A 412 -8.79 -11.83 -22.56
CA VAL A 412 -9.78 -12.46 -23.44
C VAL A 412 -10.85 -13.09 -22.55
N PRO A 413 -12.14 -12.81 -22.74
CA PRO A 413 -13.20 -13.43 -21.96
C PRO A 413 -13.24 -14.94 -22.22
N ALA A 414 -13.60 -15.72 -21.21
CA ALA A 414 -13.88 -17.13 -21.37
C ALA A 414 -15.07 -17.36 -22.33
N GLU A 415 -15.02 -18.40 -23.17
CA GLU A 415 -16.13 -18.74 -24.05
C GLU A 415 -17.39 -19.12 -23.25
N ARG A 416 -17.21 -19.71 -22.07
CA ARG A 416 -18.27 -20.11 -21.14
C ARG A 416 -17.70 -20.48 -19.79
N VAL A 417 -18.55 -20.80 -18.81
CA VAL A 417 -18.15 -21.50 -17.59
C VAL A 417 -17.79 -22.94 -17.97
N TRP A 418 -16.51 -23.29 -17.85
CA TRP A 418 -16.00 -24.63 -18.12
C TRP A 418 -16.09 -25.52 -16.89
N TYR A 419 -15.90 -24.91 -15.70
CA TYR A 419 -15.95 -25.60 -14.41
C TYR A 419 -16.65 -24.67 -13.40
N GLU A 420 -17.65 -25.21 -12.70
CA GLU A 420 -18.38 -24.44 -11.68
C GLU A 420 -17.46 -24.13 -10.48
N PRO A 421 -17.26 -22.84 -10.14
CA PRO A 421 -16.43 -22.49 -9.01
C PRO A 421 -17.12 -22.80 -7.68
N VAL A 422 -16.37 -23.33 -6.70
CA VAL A 422 -16.86 -23.57 -5.35
C VAL A 422 -17.27 -22.24 -4.68
N ARG A 423 -16.52 -21.18 -4.95
CA ARG A 423 -16.82 -19.79 -4.55
C ARG A 423 -17.10 -18.97 -5.81
N PRO A 424 -18.21 -18.21 -5.88
CA PRO A 424 -18.47 -17.33 -7.01
C PRO A 424 -17.28 -16.40 -7.28
N LEU A 425 -16.87 -16.26 -8.55
CA LEU A 425 -15.78 -15.37 -8.96
C LEU A 425 -16.04 -13.91 -8.57
N SER A 426 -17.29 -13.50 -8.70
CA SER A 426 -17.77 -12.20 -8.27
C SER A 426 -18.95 -12.41 -7.34
N PRO A 427 -18.72 -12.57 -6.04
CA PRO A 427 -19.82 -12.56 -5.05
C PRO A 427 -20.69 -11.31 -5.21
N GLU A 428 -20.10 -10.26 -5.76
CA GLU A 428 -20.67 -8.96 -6.03
C GLU A 428 -21.71 -8.95 -7.16
N ALA A 429 -21.57 -9.82 -8.17
CA ALA A 429 -22.52 -9.88 -9.29
C ALA A 429 -23.91 -10.44 -8.92
N ALA A 430 -24.00 -11.17 -7.81
CA ALA A 430 -25.28 -11.68 -7.28
C ALA A 430 -25.92 -10.70 -6.28
N ARG A 431 -25.26 -9.59 -5.95
CA ARG A 431 -25.64 -8.64 -4.92
C ARG A 431 -26.45 -7.51 -5.50
N ARG A 432 -27.48 -7.06 -4.80
CA ARG A 432 -28.27 -5.91 -5.23
C ARG A 432 -27.41 -4.63 -5.21
N PRO A 433 -27.53 -3.75 -6.24
CA PRO A 433 -26.72 -2.53 -6.31
C PRO A 433 -26.92 -1.56 -5.14
N ASP A 434 -28.08 -1.60 -4.51
CA ASP A 434 -28.51 -0.75 -3.40
C ASP A 434 -28.22 -1.38 -2.03
N GLU A 435 -27.60 -2.56 -1.96
CA GLU A 435 -27.31 -3.27 -0.71
C GLU A 435 -25.95 -2.86 -0.14
N LEU A 436 -25.94 -2.52 1.14
CA LEU A 436 -24.74 -2.28 1.94
C LEU A 436 -24.69 -3.27 3.10
N ALA A 437 -23.70 -4.17 3.12
CA ALA A 437 -23.51 -5.12 4.20
C ALA A 437 -22.47 -4.61 5.21
N ILE A 438 -22.57 -5.05 6.46
CA ILE A 438 -21.63 -4.68 7.51
C ILE A 438 -20.19 -5.10 7.16
N THR A 439 -20.04 -6.20 6.43
CA THR A 439 -18.76 -6.69 5.94
C THR A 439 -18.07 -5.75 4.93
N ASP A 440 -18.81 -4.81 4.32
CA ASP A 440 -18.24 -3.82 3.39
C ASP A 440 -17.47 -2.73 4.12
N VAL A 441 -17.71 -2.57 5.40
CA VAL A 441 -17.25 -1.43 6.19
C VAL A 441 -16.47 -1.84 7.43
N THR A 442 -16.37 -3.13 7.75
CA THR A 442 -15.63 -3.65 8.91
C THR A 442 -14.28 -4.24 8.52
N GLY A 443 -13.41 -4.44 9.52
CA GLY A 443 -12.06 -5.00 9.37
C GLY A 443 -11.05 -4.02 8.77
N ARG A 444 -9.83 -4.51 8.57
CA ARG A 444 -8.77 -3.75 7.88
C ARG A 444 -9.05 -3.74 6.39
N ARG A 445 -9.11 -2.55 5.78
CA ARG A 445 -9.47 -2.38 4.37
C ARG A 445 -8.47 -1.51 3.62
N GLY A 446 -8.38 -1.71 2.30
CA GLY A 446 -7.62 -0.87 1.39
C GLY A 446 -8.49 -0.40 0.25
N VAL A 447 -8.62 0.91 0.08
CA VAL A 447 -9.38 1.53 -1.01
C VAL A 447 -8.41 2.07 -2.04
N GLU A 448 -8.53 1.61 -3.27
CA GLU A 448 -7.74 2.14 -4.39
C GLU A 448 -8.31 3.48 -4.82
N THR A 449 -7.43 4.46 -4.94
CA THR A 449 -7.77 5.81 -5.37
C THR A 449 -6.83 6.26 -6.50
N ARG A 450 -7.36 7.01 -7.45
CA ARG A 450 -6.57 7.56 -8.56
C ARG A 450 -5.47 8.54 -8.08
N LEU A 451 -5.74 9.34 -7.05
CA LEU A 451 -4.84 10.42 -6.62
C LEU A 451 -3.78 9.99 -5.61
N ALA A 452 -4.10 9.08 -4.69
CA ALA A 452 -3.21 8.67 -3.61
C ALA A 452 -2.77 7.19 -3.69
N GLY A 453 -3.23 6.44 -4.70
CA GLY A 453 -3.07 4.98 -4.75
C GLY A 453 -3.89 4.33 -3.63
N ARG A 454 -3.39 3.25 -3.06
CA ARG A 454 -4.10 2.51 -2.01
C ARG A 454 -4.09 3.24 -0.67
N VAL A 455 -5.26 3.63 -0.20
CA VAL A 455 -5.49 4.18 1.14
C VAL A 455 -5.94 3.06 2.08
N THR A 456 -5.20 2.83 3.14
CA THR A 456 -5.51 1.77 4.12
C THR A 456 -6.29 2.34 5.30
N VAL A 457 -7.41 1.71 5.63
CA VAL A 457 -8.22 1.93 6.84
C VAL A 457 -7.89 0.82 7.84
N ARG A 458 -7.57 1.19 9.06
CA ARG A 458 -7.31 0.23 10.14
C ARG A 458 -8.62 -0.27 10.73
N GLU A 459 -8.59 -1.46 11.30
CA GLU A 459 -9.79 -2.09 11.89
C GLU A 459 -10.38 -1.25 13.02
N GLU A 460 -9.55 -0.72 13.92
CA GLU A 460 -10.00 0.15 15.01
C GLU A 460 -10.69 1.43 14.54
N ASN A 461 -10.21 2.01 13.42
CA ASN A 461 -10.83 3.19 12.81
C ASN A 461 -12.14 2.84 12.11
N ALA A 462 -12.21 1.68 11.46
CA ALA A 462 -13.46 1.19 10.85
C ALA A 462 -14.57 0.96 11.89
N ALA A 463 -14.24 0.42 13.07
CA ALA A 463 -15.20 0.23 14.16
C ALA A 463 -15.79 1.57 14.67
N GLY A 464 -14.94 2.60 14.84
CA GLY A 464 -15.40 3.95 15.22
C GLY A 464 -16.31 4.60 14.16
N ALA A 465 -15.97 4.45 12.89
CA ALA A 465 -16.79 4.95 11.79
C ALA A 465 -18.15 4.24 11.69
N LEU A 466 -18.18 2.93 11.91
CA LEU A 466 -19.43 2.15 11.94
C LEU A 466 -20.39 2.63 13.03
N GLU A 467 -19.89 2.99 14.20
CA GLU A 467 -20.72 3.55 15.27
C GLU A 467 -21.38 4.88 14.84
N VAL A 468 -20.61 5.77 14.19
CA VAL A 468 -21.15 7.05 13.68
C VAL A 468 -22.17 6.82 12.57
N MET A 469 -21.87 5.94 11.60
CA MET A 469 -22.78 5.61 10.49
C MET A 469 -24.10 5.01 11.02
N SER A 470 -24.04 4.07 11.94
CA SER A 470 -25.23 3.36 12.42
C SER A 470 -26.13 4.19 13.33
N ARG A 471 -25.58 5.21 14.00
CA ARG A 471 -26.35 5.98 15.02
C ARG A 471 -26.73 7.38 14.60
N PHE A 472 -25.92 8.03 13.77
CA PHE A 472 -26.01 9.47 13.57
C PHE A 472 -26.04 9.92 12.12
N ALA A 473 -25.60 9.07 11.18
CA ALA A 473 -25.55 9.42 9.78
C ALA A 473 -26.92 9.38 9.12
N LEU A 474 -27.06 10.13 8.02
CA LEU A 474 -28.15 9.96 7.08
C LEU A 474 -28.12 8.55 6.46
N ASP A 475 -29.25 8.17 5.85
CA ASP A 475 -29.31 6.94 5.06
C ASP A 475 -28.11 6.88 4.08
N PRO A 476 -27.39 5.78 4.02
CA PRO A 476 -26.23 5.62 3.14
C PRO A 476 -26.50 5.97 1.68
N ARG A 477 -27.70 5.81 1.17
CA ARG A 477 -28.10 6.17 -0.20
C ARG A 477 -27.89 7.65 -0.54
N TRP A 478 -27.95 8.53 0.47
CA TRP A 478 -27.66 9.97 0.32
C TRP A 478 -26.17 10.30 0.44
N LEU A 479 -25.43 9.52 1.24
CA LEU A 479 -24.05 9.84 1.61
C LEU A 479 -23.05 9.40 0.53
N MET A 480 -23.00 10.12 -0.57
CA MET A 480 -22.10 9.83 -1.67
C MET A 480 -20.76 10.57 -1.62
N TYR A 481 -20.62 11.49 -0.66
CA TYR A 481 -19.40 12.28 -0.48
C TYR A 481 -19.34 12.84 0.95
N LEU A 482 -18.14 12.83 1.51
CA LEU A 482 -17.80 13.57 2.74
C LEU A 482 -16.64 14.52 2.47
N PRO A 483 -16.75 15.80 2.86
CA PRO A 483 -15.71 16.80 2.61
C PRO A 483 -14.43 16.49 3.38
N PRO A 484 -13.27 16.61 2.76
CA PRO A 484 -12.00 16.37 3.44
C PRO A 484 -11.71 17.44 4.48
N THR A 485 -10.91 17.07 5.49
CA THR A 485 -10.29 18.05 6.38
C THR A 485 -9.26 18.88 5.62
N MET A 486 -8.94 20.05 6.14
CA MET A 486 -7.83 20.88 5.62
C MET A 486 -6.82 21.13 6.72
N ALA A 487 -5.54 21.07 6.39
CA ALA A 487 -4.47 21.43 7.29
C ALA A 487 -4.33 22.96 7.39
N PRO A 488 -3.92 23.50 8.53
CA PRO A 488 -3.48 24.89 8.61
C PRO A 488 -2.13 25.07 7.93
N CYS A 489 -1.74 26.32 7.64
CA CYS A 489 -0.38 26.64 7.20
C CYS A 489 0.66 26.34 8.28
N ALA A 490 1.94 26.32 7.90
CA ALA A 490 3.03 26.32 8.85
C ALA A 490 2.97 27.56 9.75
N THR A 491 3.52 27.43 10.96
CA THR A 491 3.51 28.54 11.93
C THR A 491 4.49 29.63 11.54
N ALA A 492 4.09 30.87 11.74
CA ALA A 492 4.99 32.02 11.60
C ALA A 492 6.14 31.91 12.61
N SER A 493 7.38 32.11 12.15
CA SER A 493 8.58 31.96 12.98
C SER A 493 8.86 33.19 13.86
N THR A 494 8.30 34.33 13.52
CA THR A 494 8.53 35.61 14.21
C THR A 494 7.24 36.42 14.33
N GLY A 495 7.25 37.43 15.19
CA GLY A 495 6.09 38.26 15.42
C GLY A 495 5.08 37.68 16.38
N ASP A 496 3.89 38.29 16.45
CA ASP A 496 2.78 37.93 17.35
C ASP A 496 1.66 37.13 16.67
N LEU A 497 1.88 36.72 15.40
CA LEU A 497 0.98 35.87 14.65
C LEU A 497 1.38 34.38 14.74
N LEU A 498 0.40 33.51 14.79
CA LEU A 498 0.63 32.05 14.69
C LEU A 498 0.58 31.56 13.23
N GLU A 499 -0.28 32.12 12.41
CA GLU A 499 -0.47 31.78 11.00
C GLU A 499 -0.30 33.04 10.14
N HIS A 500 0.32 32.84 8.96
CA HIS A 500 0.55 33.95 8.02
C HIS A 500 0.49 33.42 6.57
N PRO A 501 -0.07 34.17 5.60
CA PRO A 501 -0.23 33.75 4.21
C PRO A 501 1.05 33.29 3.52
N ALA A 502 2.17 33.95 3.78
CA ALA A 502 3.46 33.63 3.19
C ALA A 502 3.81 32.13 3.36
N ALA A 503 3.49 31.54 4.51
CA ALA A 503 3.75 30.12 4.76
C ALA A 503 2.90 29.19 3.86
N ALA A 504 1.69 29.60 3.48
CA ALA A 504 0.86 28.87 2.54
C ALA A 504 1.37 29.01 1.10
N PHE A 505 1.77 30.22 0.70
CA PHE A 505 2.34 30.50 -0.63
C PHE A 505 3.65 29.73 -0.83
N ASP A 506 4.54 29.76 0.17
CA ASP A 506 5.80 28.99 0.15
C ASP A 506 5.58 27.48 0.05
N ALA A 507 4.56 26.94 0.73
CA ALA A 507 4.21 25.54 0.64
C ALA A 507 3.77 25.16 -0.79
N TYR A 508 2.96 25.97 -1.45
CA TYR A 508 2.53 25.72 -2.83
C TYR A 508 3.65 25.93 -3.83
N ARG A 509 4.46 26.98 -3.69
CA ARG A 509 5.67 27.18 -4.51
C ARG A 509 6.60 25.98 -4.42
N SER A 510 6.86 25.48 -3.21
CA SER A 510 7.70 24.30 -2.99
C SER A 510 7.10 23.01 -3.57
N ALA A 511 5.78 22.95 -3.74
CA ALA A 511 5.06 21.85 -4.38
C ALA A 511 4.95 21.99 -5.91
N GLY A 512 5.51 23.09 -6.50
CA GLY A 512 5.48 23.34 -7.94
C GLY A 512 4.15 23.90 -8.45
N VAL A 513 3.38 24.55 -7.56
CA VAL A 513 2.12 25.26 -7.92
C VAL A 513 2.42 26.74 -7.98
N ASP A 514 2.33 27.32 -9.16
CA ASP A 514 2.60 28.73 -9.46
C ASP A 514 1.42 29.65 -9.16
N ARG A 515 0.17 29.17 -9.37
CA ARG A 515 -1.03 29.95 -9.19
C ARG A 515 -1.98 29.33 -8.18
N VAL A 516 -2.37 30.15 -7.20
CA VAL A 516 -3.33 29.79 -6.16
C VAL A 516 -4.53 30.72 -6.16
N ILE A 517 -5.66 30.25 -5.63
CA ILE A 517 -6.81 31.06 -5.32
C ILE A 517 -6.98 31.14 -3.80
N CYS A 518 -7.02 32.35 -3.30
CA CYS A 518 -7.36 32.66 -1.92
C CYS A 518 -8.87 32.90 -1.83
N GLU A 519 -9.57 32.13 -1.03
CA GLU A 519 -11.00 32.23 -0.80
C GLU A 519 -11.27 32.72 0.62
N GLU A 520 -12.18 33.67 0.79
CA GLU A 520 -12.67 34.09 2.12
C GLU A 520 -13.17 32.85 2.87
N LYS A 521 -12.66 32.64 4.08
CA LYS A 521 -13.10 31.55 4.91
C LYS A 521 -14.31 31.96 5.74
N HIS A 522 -15.43 31.29 5.50
CA HIS A 522 -16.67 31.53 6.24
C HIS A 522 -16.68 30.73 7.55
N MET A 523 -17.14 31.35 8.63
CA MET A 523 -17.37 30.69 9.89
C MET A 523 -18.83 30.24 10.04
N GLY A 524 -19.07 29.06 9.55
CA GLY A 524 -20.35 28.37 9.65
C GLY A 524 -20.14 26.91 10.04
N SER A 525 -20.90 26.04 9.39
CA SER A 525 -20.75 24.59 9.46
C SER A 525 -20.70 24.02 8.06
N ARG A 526 -19.65 23.24 7.76
CA ARG A 526 -19.49 22.59 6.46
C ARG A 526 -20.68 21.71 6.16
N ALA A 527 -21.22 21.85 4.96
CA ALA A 527 -22.37 21.11 4.48
C ALA A 527 -22.17 20.61 3.06
N VAL A 528 -22.71 19.44 2.79
CA VAL A 528 -22.88 18.92 1.43
C VAL A 528 -24.36 19.00 1.10
N VAL A 529 -24.70 19.50 -0.07
CA VAL A 529 -26.07 19.69 -0.54
C VAL A 529 -26.27 18.86 -1.80
N LEU A 530 -27.09 17.83 -1.70
CA LEU A 530 -27.62 17.10 -2.85
C LEU A 530 -28.98 17.66 -3.22
N LEU A 531 -29.10 18.16 -4.42
CA LEU A 531 -30.28 18.82 -4.93
C LEU A 531 -30.82 18.04 -6.13
N GLY A 532 -31.97 17.41 -6.01
CA GLY A 532 -32.73 16.84 -7.11
C GLY A 532 -33.63 17.90 -7.74
N ARG A 533 -33.77 17.89 -9.06
CA ARG A 533 -34.70 18.77 -9.79
C ARG A 533 -36.17 18.57 -9.36
N SER A 534 -36.48 17.33 -8.91
CA SER A 534 -37.76 16.98 -8.32
C SER A 534 -37.62 15.79 -7.36
N ALA A 535 -38.63 15.53 -6.55
CA ALA A 535 -38.70 14.31 -5.75
C ALA A 535 -38.71 13.02 -6.61
N GLY A 536 -39.27 13.07 -7.83
CA GLY A 536 -39.24 11.96 -8.77
C GLY A 536 -37.83 11.62 -9.21
N VAL A 537 -36.99 12.62 -9.51
CA VAL A 537 -35.56 12.44 -9.83
C VAL A 537 -34.78 11.83 -8.64
N ALA A 538 -35.03 12.35 -7.45
CA ALA A 538 -34.38 11.84 -6.23
C ALA A 538 -34.76 10.38 -5.96
N HIS A 539 -36.02 10.03 -6.17
CA HIS A 539 -36.47 8.65 -6.06
C HIS A 539 -35.83 7.73 -7.12
N THR A 540 -35.87 8.15 -8.40
CA THR A 540 -35.30 7.31 -9.48
C THR A 540 -33.78 7.08 -9.32
N ARG A 541 -33.04 8.13 -8.97
CA ARG A 541 -31.56 8.06 -8.92
C ARG A 541 -31.01 7.52 -7.61
N PHE A 542 -31.65 7.86 -6.47
CA PHE A 542 -31.11 7.62 -5.14
C PHE A 542 -32.03 6.79 -4.26
N ASP A 543 -33.10 6.22 -4.82
CA ASP A 543 -34.12 5.46 -4.12
C ASP A 543 -34.68 6.21 -2.89
N ALA A 544 -34.90 7.52 -3.08
CA ALA A 544 -35.35 8.41 -2.01
C ALA A 544 -36.77 8.11 -1.55
N GLU A 545 -37.05 8.37 -0.28
CA GLU A 545 -38.39 8.30 0.28
C GLU A 545 -39.36 9.21 -0.48
N PRO A 546 -40.68 8.85 -0.58
CA PRO A 546 -41.66 9.68 -1.24
C PRO A 546 -41.70 11.11 -0.68
N GLY A 547 -41.53 12.10 -1.54
CA GLY A 547 -41.54 13.51 -1.18
C GLY A 547 -40.17 14.12 -0.87
N ALA A 548 -39.13 13.32 -0.63
CA ALA A 548 -37.78 13.84 -0.46
C ALA A 548 -37.17 14.20 -1.82
N SER A 549 -36.64 15.42 -1.93
CA SER A 549 -36.10 15.93 -3.20
C SER A 549 -34.58 16.09 -3.19
N GLY A 550 -33.93 15.68 -2.12
CA GLY A 550 -32.49 15.74 -1.90
C GLY A 550 -32.14 15.62 -0.43
N ALA A 551 -30.91 15.96 -0.08
CA ALA A 551 -30.42 15.89 1.29
C ALA A 551 -29.36 16.95 1.56
N VAL A 552 -29.23 17.34 2.85
CA VAL A 552 -28.19 18.25 3.33
C VAL A 552 -27.55 17.62 4.55
N TRP A 553 -26.22 17.43 4.50
CA TRP A 553 -25.50 16.79 5.60
C TRP A 553 -24.21 17.48 5.97
N THR A 554 -23.79 17.27 7.20
CA THR A 554 -22.52 17.78 7.74
C THR A 554 -21.33 16.98 7.24
N ARG A 555 -20.11 17.46 7.50
CA ARG A 555 -18.85 16.76 7.19
C ARG A 555 -18.80 15.31 7.73
N THR A 556 -19.49 15.02 8.80
CA THR A 556 -19.57 13.68 9.42
C THR A 556 -20.81 12.87 9.00
N GLY A 557 -21.52 13.29 7.95
CA GLY A 557 -22.66 12.54 7.41
C GLY A 557 -23.97 12.70 8.17
N ARG A 558 -24.06 13.59 9.17
CA ARG A 558 -25.30 13.83 9.95
C ARG A 558 -26.22 14.79 9.21
N ALA A 559 -27.53 14.58 9.30
CA ALA A 559 -28.51 15.54 8.78
C ALA A 559 -28.19 16.94 9.30
N PHE A 560 -28.23 17.94 8.41
CA PHE A 560 -27.97 19.32 8.80
C PHE A 560 -29.18 19.93 9.53
N PHE A 561 -30.36 19.83 8.93
CA PHE A 561 -31.63 20.30 9.46
C PHE A 561 -32.65 19.18 9.58
N PRO A 562 -33.74 19.38 10.33
CA PRO A 562 -34.93 18.50 10.28
C PRO A 562 -35.53 18.49 8.86
N ALA A 563 -36.20 17.39 8.48
CA ALA A 563 -36.70 17.18 7.13
C ALA A 563 -37.55 18.33 6.57
N PRO A 564 -38.51 18.96 7.30
CA PRO A 564 -39.29 20.08 6.74
C PRO A 564 -38.44 21.29 6.37
N LEU A 565 -37.44 21.63 7.20
CA LEU A 565 -36.57 22.75 6.97
C LEU A 565 -35.55 22.44 5.84
N THR A 566 -35.11 21.17 5.72
CA THR A 566 -34.30 20.69 4.62
C THR A 566 -35.03 20.87 3.30
N GLU A 567 -36.29 20.44 3.20
CA GLU A 567 -37.07 20.59 1.95
C GLU A 567 -37.36 22.06 1.59
N GLU A 568 -37.58 22.93 2.56
CA GLU A 568 -37.72 24.38 2.35
C GLU A 568 -36.42 24.96 1.75
N LEU A 569 -35.24 24.57 2.32
CA LEU A 569 -33.94 24.99 1.82
C LEU A 569 -33.70 24.49 0.38
N LEU A 570 -33.94 23.19 0.14
CA LEU A 570 -33.79 22.59 -1.18
C LEU A 570 -34.75 23.23 -2.21
N GLY A 571 -35.96 23.59 -1.79
CA GLY A 571 -36.92 24.28 -2.62
C GLY A 571 -36.42 25.64 -3.11
N ARG A 572 -35.83 26.45 -2.22
CA ARG A 572 -35.20 27.71 -2.55
C ARG A 572 -33.99 27.55 -3.46
N LEU A 573 -33.09 26.60 -3.14
CA LEU A 573 -31.90 26.32 -3.93
C LEU A 573 -32.25 25.79 -5.34
N ARG A 574 -33.35 25.02 -5.51
CA ARG A 574 -33.85 24.60 -6.83
C ARG A 574 -34.26 25.81 -7.67
N GLY A 575 -35.02 26.74 -7.08
CA GLY A 575 -35.39 27.97 -7.75
C GLY A 575 -34.19 28.82 -8.15
N ALA A 576 -33.20 28.91 -7.29
CA ALA A 576 -31.96 29.60 -7.61
C ALA A 576 -31.18 28.86 -8.75
N ALA A 577 -31.13 27.55 -8.71
CA ALA A 577 -30.48 26.75 -9.75
C ALA A 577 -31.20 26.86 -11.12
N GLU A 578 -32.52 26.94 -11.14
CA GLU A 578 -33.32 27.20 -12.34
C GLU A 578 -32.96 28.55 -12.93
N THR A 579 -33.00 29.61 -12.11
CA THR A 579 -32.66 30.98 -12.52
C THR A 579 -31.20 31.06 -12.99
N ALA A 580 -30.29 30.34 -12.36
CA ALA A 580 -28.87 30.28 -12.72
C ALA A 580 -28.58 29.37 -13.96
N GLY A 581 -29.60 28.66 -14.50
CA GLY A 581 -29.47 27.82 -15.69
C GLY A 581 -28.65 26.54 -15.45
N LEU A 582 -28.67 26.00 -14.22
CA LEU A 582 -27.88 24.79 -13.88
C LEU A 582 -28.57 23.47 -14.22
N TRP A 583 -29.86 23.51 -14.60
CA TRP A 583 -30.64 22.35 -14.99
C TRP A 583 -30.61 22.00 -16.47
N ASN A 584 -29.78 22.70 -17.29
CA ASN A 584 -29.79 22.49 -18.74
C ASN A 584 -29.34 21.08 -19.12
N ASP A 585 -28.34 20.54 -18.39
CA ASP A 585 -27.72 19.24 -18.67
C ASP A 585 -27.72 18.31 -17.43
N ALA A 586 -28.56 18.59 -16.44
CA ALA A 586 -28.59 17.85 -15.19
C ALA A 586 -29.99 17.80 -14.55
N ASP A 587 -30.32 16.69 -13.94
CA ASP A 587 -31.51 16.50 -13.12
C ASP A 587 -31.19 16.47 -11.62
N TRP A 588 -29.90 16.33 -11.25
CA TRP A 588 -29.43 16.46 -9.88
C TRP A 588 -28.07 17.17 -9.83
N LEU A 589 -27.81 17.88 -8.73
CA LEU A 589 -26.60 18.65 -8.47
C LEU A 589 -26.08 18.32 -7.06
N LEU A 590 -24.78 18.22 -6.91
CA LEU A 590 -24.11 18.00 -5.62
C LEU A 590 -23.12 19.13 -5.36
N PHE A 591 -23.34 19.88 -4.26
CA PHE A 591 -22.50 21.00 -3.87
C PHE A 591 -21.78 20.76 -2.55
N ASP A 592 -20.56 21.28 -2.45
CA ASP A 592 -19.84 21.50 -1.20
C ASP A 592 -20.02 22.97 -0.79
N ALA A 593 -20.47 23.21 0.44
CA ALA A 593 -20.88 24.52 0.91
C ALA A 593 -20.57 24.73 2.40
N GLU A 594 -20.71 25.95 2.85
CA GLU A 594 -20.78 26.32 4.26
C GLU A 594 -22.18 26.90 4.56
N ILE A 595 -22.79 26.51 5.69
CA ILE A 595 -24.06 27.08 6.14
C ILE A 595 -23.79 27.94 7.38
N LEU A 596 -24.24 29.18 7.31
CA LEU A 596 -24.15 30.21 8.35
C LEU A 596 -25.54 30.50 8.95
N PRO A 597 -25.59 31.02 10.22
CA PRO A 597 -24.45 31.26 11.13
C PRO A 597 -23.92 30.00 11.77
N TRP A 598 -22.77 30.09 12.43
CA TRP A 598 -22.22 28.98 13.20
C TRP A 598 -23.23 28.44 14.25
N SER A 599 -24.02 29.31 14.86
CA SER A 599 -25.11 28.94 15.78
C SER A 599 -26.21 28.08 15.16
N ALA A 600 -26.35 28.04 13.85
CA ALA A 600 -27.40 27.22 13.22
C ALA A 600 -27.23 25.70 13.50
N LYS A 601 -26.01 25.26 13.79
CA LYS A 601 -25.69 23.85 14.15
C LYS A 601 -25.01 23.72 15.51
N ALA A 602 -24.31 24.73 16.00
CA ALA A 602 -23.46 24.68 17.18
C ALA A 602 -24.05 25.46 18.40
N ASP A 603 -25.36 25.75 18.44
CA ASP A 603 -25.98 26.57 19.50
C ASP A 603 -25.73 26.03 20.91
N GLU A 604 -25.88 24.71 21.11
CA GLU A 604 -25.63 24.08 22.41
C GLU A 604 -24.14 24.22 22.83
N LEU A 605 -23.21 24.00 21.90
CA LEU A 605 -21.78 24.18 22.16
C LEU A 605 -21.44 25.63 22.51
N LEU A 606 -22.02 26.58 21.78
CA LEU A 606 -21.84 28.00 22.00
C LEU A 606 -22.34 28.45 23.38
N ARG A 607 -23.54 28.05 23.78
CA ARG A 607 -24.11 28.39 25.07
C ARG A 607 -23.42 27.68 26.23
N GLY A 608 -23.19 26.36 26.09
CA GLY A 608 -22.63 25.52 27.14
C GLY A 608 -21.15 25.75 27.40
N GLN A 609 -20.38 26.07 26.40
CA GLN A 609 -18.93 26.24 26.53
C GLN A 609 -18.46 27.68 26.28
N TYR A 610 -18.63 28.26 25.11
CA TYR A 610 -18.05 29.56 24.77
C TYR A 610 -18.65 30.71 25.57
N ALA A 611 -19.94 30.80 25.63
CA ALA A 611 -20.65 31.86 26.39
C ALA A 611 -20.39 31.74 27.88
N ALA A 612 -20.42 30.52 28.44
CA ALA A 612 -20.12 30.27 29.84
C ALA A 612 -18.70 30.67 30.24
N VAL A 613 -17.71 30.26 29.44
CA VAL A 613 -16.27 30.62 29.65
C VAL A 613 -16.09 32.12 29.53
N GLY A 614 -16.64 32.77 28.51
CA GLY A 614 -16.56 34.22 28.33
C GLY A 614 -17.20 35.00 29.46
N ALA A 615 -18.36 34.57 29.97
CA ALA A 615 -19.02 35.19 31.09
C ALA A 615 -18.24 35.06 32.40
N ALA A 616 -17.74 33.88 32.72
CA ALA A 616 -16.89 33.60 33.86
C ALA A 616 -15.58 34.43 33.84
N ALA A 617 -14.92 34.48 32.71
CA ALA A 617 -13.67 35.24 32.57
C ALA A 617 -13.90 36.74 32.75
N ARG A 618 -14.94 37.31 32.16
CA ARG A 618 -15.28 38.74 32.31
C ARG A 618 -15.71 39.10 33.72
N ALA A 619 -16.22 38.20 34.52
CA ALA A 619 -16.54 38.45 35.92
C ALA A 619 -15.30 38.32 36.82
N ALA A 620 -14.48 37.30 36.62
CA ALA A 620 -13.33 37.00 37.48
C ALA A 620 -12.09 37.85 37.23
N THR A 621 -11.79 38.19 35.98
CA THR A 621 -10.52 38.85 35.67
C THR A 621 -10.43 40.30 36.15
N PRO A 622 -11.47 41.15 36.03
CA PRO A 622 -11.46 42.52 36.61
C PRO A 622 -11.36 42.46 38.12
N ALA A 623 -12.07 41.57 38.80
CA ALA A 623 -12.01 41.44 40.26
C ALA A 623 -10.56 41.06 40.70
N ALA A 624 -9.85 40.25 39.95
CA ALA A 624 -8.44 39.94 40.25
C ALA A 624 -7.55 41.19 40.08
N VAL A 625 -7.79 42.02 39.05
CA VAL A 625 -7.05 43.28 38.85
C VAL A 625 -7.31 44.27 40.02
N ASP A 626 -8.57 44.40 40.49
CA ASP A 626 -8.91 45.25 41.60
C ASP A 626 -8.18 44.84 42.91
N VAL A 627 -8.16 43.55 43.21
CA VAL A 627 -7.45 43.02 44.40
C VAL A 627 -5.96 43.26 44.27
N LEU A 628 -5.34 42.95 43.13
CA LEU A 628 -3.89 43.13 42.92
C LEU A 628 -3.50 44.62 42.97
N SER A 629 -4.35 45.49 42.41
CA SER A 629 -4.15 46.93 42.46
C SER A 629 -4.17 47.45 43.93
N ALA A 630 -5.12 47.00 44.74
CA ALA A 630 -5.19 47.32 46.18
C ALA A 630 -3.96 46.81 46.95
N VAL A 631 -3.43 45.64 46.59
CA VAL A 631 -2.21 45.06 47.15
C VAL A 631 -0.97 45.87 46.78
N ALA A 632 -0.84 46.25 45.50
CA ALA A 632 0.22 47.11 44.99
C ALA A 632 0.21 48.50 45.69
N ALA A 633 -0.97 49.07 45.91
CA ALA A 633 -1.10 50.35 46.63
C ALA A 633 -0.63 50.30 48.10
N ARG A 634 -0.52 49.09 48.67
CA ARG A 634 0.05 48.83 50.02
C ARG A 634 1.57 48.65 50.02
N GLY A 635 2.22 48.82 48.85
CA GLY A 635 3.68 48.72 48.67
C GLY A 635 4.19 47.29 48.50
N VAL A 636 3.34 46.30 48.28
CA VAL A 636 3.75 44.92 47.94
C VAL A 636 4.07 44.84 46.45
N ASP A 637 5.19 44.24 46.13
CA ASP A 637 5.60 44.02 44.74
C ASP A 637 4.77 42.91 44.12
N VAL A 638 3.74 43.27 43.34
CA VAL A 638 2.88 42.42 42.57
C VAL A 638 2.82 42.90 41.08
N GLY A 639 3.79 43.70 40.64
CA GLY A 639 3.75 44.34 39.35
C GLY A 639 3.60 43.34 38.18
N GLU A 640 4.31 42.24 38.18
CA GLU A 640 4.19 41.20 37.16
C GLU A 640 2.82 40.49 37.19
N LEU A 641 2.30 40.18 38.40
CA LEU A 641 0.99 39.55 38.53
C LEU A 641 -0.12 40.46 38.09
N LEU A 642 -0.03 41.78 38.46
CA LEU A 642 -0.98 42.78 38.02
C LEU A 642 -0.97 42.98 36.50
N GLY A 643 0.20 43.05 35.90
CA GLY A 643 0.34 43.11 34.43
C GLY A 643 -0.33 41.90 33.73
N ARG A 644 -0.07 40.70 34.23
CA ARG A 644 -0.73 39.48 33.67
C ARG A 644 -2.25 39.49 33.89
N ALA A 645 -2.73 39.91 35.04
CA ALA A 645 -4.16 39.99 35.31
C ALA A 645 -4.85 41.01 34.40
N THR A 646 -4.23 42.18 34.18
CA THR A 646 -4.72 43.19 33.25
C THR A 646 -4.78 42.69 31.79
N ALA A 647 -3.71 42.00 31.33
CA ALA A 647 -3.72 41.37 30.02
C ALA A 647 -4.86 40.35 29.85
N ARG A 648 -5.16 39.56 30.88
CA ARG A 648 -6.28 38.61 30.87
C ARG A 648 -7.66 39.28 30.79
N VAL A 649 -7.87 40.47 31.35
CA VAL A 649 -9.12 41.21 31.13
C VAL A 649 -9.31 41.50 29.65
N HIS A 650 -8.31 42.07 29.02
CA HIS A 650 -8.35 42.35 27.58
C HIS A 650 -8.54 41.06 26.73
N ASN A 651 -7.83 39.99 27.04
CA ASN A 651 -7.94 38.71 26.34
C ASN A 651 -9.36 38.10 26.47
N ALA A 652 -10.00 38.19 27.64
CA ALA A 652 -11.35 37.71 27.89
C ALA A 652 -12.41 38.51 27.11
N GLU A 653 -12.23 39.82 27.00
CA GLU A 653 -13.09 40.68 26.19
C GLU A 653 -12.95 40.33 24.70
N ALA A 654 -11.70 40.27 24.18
CA ALA A 654 -11.40 39.90 22.81
C ALA A 654 -11.96 38.50 22.44
N PHE A 655 -11.85 37.51 23.36
CA PHE A 655 -12.44 36.20 23.14
C PHE A 655 -13.97 36.26 22.98
N SER A 656 -14.63 37.04 23.85
CA SER A 656 -16.07 37.19 23.79
C SER A 656 -16.55 37.89 22.53
N ASP A 657 -15.81 38.88 22.08
CA ASP A 657 -16.10 39.60 20.82
C ASP A 657 -15.84 38.76 19.58
N ALA A 658 -14.81 37.92 19.62
CA ALA A 658 -14.46 37.04 18.50
C ALA A 658 -15.59 36.06 18.14
N TYR A 659 -16.11 35.27 19.08
CA TYR A 659 -17.14 34.28 18.75
C TYR A 659 -18.53 34.88 18.48
N ARG A 660 -18.88 36.03 19.12
CA ARG A 660 -20.18 36.65 18.96
C ARG A 660 -20.51 37.09 17.54
N ARG A 661 -19.51 37.42 16.76
CA ARG A 661 -19.65 37.88 15.37
C ARG A 661 -20.20 36.81 14.43
N TYR A 662 -20.06 35.54 14.79
CA TYR A 662 -20.47 34.39 14.01
C TYR A 662 -21.77 33.77 14.49
N VAL A 663 -22.45 34.49 15.41
CA VAL A 663 -23.67 34.05 16.06
C VAL A 663 -24.74 35.12 15.91
N TRP A 664 -25.80 34.80 15.20
CA TRP A 664 -26.99 35.63 15.10
C TRP A 664 -28.26 34.80 15.11
N PRO A 665 -29.45 35.39 15.47
CA PRO A 665 -30.71 34.69 15.53
C PRO A 665 -31.15 34.17 14.17
N THR A 666 -31.70 32.96 14.14
CA THR A 666 -32.38 32.37 12.99
C THR A 666 -33.80 31.96 13.35
N ALA A 667 -34.74 32.09 12.41
CA ALA A 667 -36.11 31.61 12.54
C ALA A 667 -36.52 30.87 11.26
N GLY A 668 -36.59 29.54 11.32
CA GLY A 668 -36.61 28.75 10.08
C GLY A 668 -35.37 29.02 9.23
N LEU A 669 -35.56 29.36 7.96
CA LEU A 669 -34.48 29.79 7.05
C LEU A 669 -34.19 31.29 7.13
N SER A 670 -34.96 32.04 7.84
CA SER A 670 -34.67 33.48 8.04
C SER A 670 -33.41 33.66 8.84
N GLY A 671 -32.43 34.37 8.29
CA GLY A 671 -31.10 34.52 8.86
C GLY A 671 -30.12 33.39 8.57
N VAL A 672 -30.55 32.34 7.86
CA VAL A 672 -29.63 31.30 7.38
C VAL A 672 -29.07 31.73 6.04
N GLU A 673 -27.77 31.56 5.86
CA GLU A 673 -27.06 31.77 4.60
C GLU A 673 -26.31 30.51 4.16
N VAL A 674 -26.26 30.24 2.86
CA VAL A 674 -25.49 29.13 2.25
C VAL A 674 -24.41 29.72 1.36
N ALA A 675 -23.14 29.37 1.62
CA ALA A 675 -22.01 29.77 0.78
C ALA A 675 -21.48 28.53 0.04
N PRO A 676 -21.86 28.28 -1.21
CA PRO A 676 -21.30 27.19 -2.01
C PRO A 676 -19.86 27.51 -2.41
N PHE A 677 -19.00 26.50 -2.40
CA PHE A 677 -17.62 26.60 -2.85
C PHE A 677 -17.36 25.85 -4.13
N GLN A 678 -18.06 24.71 -4.30
CA GLN A 678 -17.77 23.80 -5.39
C GLN A 678 -19.02 23.04 -5.81
N LEU A 679 -19.27 23.01 -7.10
CA LEU A 679 -20.14 22.00 -7.72
C LEU A 679 -19.30 20.74 -7.90
N LEU A 680 -19.63 19.68 -7.16
CA LEU A 680 -18.85 18.45 -7.10
C LEU A 680 -19.18 17.51 -8.26
N ALA A 681 -20.48 17.25 -8.43
CA ALA A 681 -21.00 16.32 -9.43
C ALA A 681 -22.42 16.72 -9.86
N SER A 682 -22.82 16.23 -11.01
CA SER A 682 -24.18 16.37 -11.52
C SER A 682 -24.50 15.24 -12.51
N GLY A 683 -25.77 15.07 -12.87
CA GLY A 683 -26.11 14.08 -13.86
C GLY A 683 -27.61 13.99 -14.15
N PRO A 684 -27.99 13.14 -15.10
CA PRO A 684 -29.39 12.83 -15.38
C PRO A 684 -30.01 11.95 -14.30
N ALA A 685 -31.35 11.83 -14.31
CA ALA A 685 -32.09 10.93 -13.43
C ALA A 685 -31.69 9.46 -13.66
N GLU A 686 -31.43 9.07 -14.89
CA GLU A 686 -30.98 7.74 -15.28
C GLU A 686 -29.69 7.83 -16.12
N GLY A 687 -28.74 6.89 -15.92
CA GLY A 687 -27.47 6.84 -16.63
C GLY A 687 -26.28 7.41 -15.86
N GLU A 688 -25.17 7.63 -16.58
CA GLU A 688 -23.94 8.14 -16.00
C GLU A 688 -24.03 9.62 -15.68
N GLY A 689 -23.49 10.01 -14.53
CA GLY A 689 -23.30 11.40 -14.15
C GLY A 689 -21.94 11.92 -14.58
N ARG A 690 -21.59 13.10 -14.08
CA ARG A 690 -20.30 13.76 -14.31
C ARG A 690 -19.78 14.34 -13.02
N THR A 691 -18.46 14.27 -12.82
CA THR A 691 -17.73 15.07 -11.82
C THR A 691 -17.17 16.34 -12.47
N TRP A 692 -17.03 17.39 -11.69
CA TRP A 692 -16.54 18.68 -12.18
C TRP A 692 -15.10 18.97 -11.68
N ALA A 693 -14.38 17.91 -11.29
CA ALA A 693 -13.02 18.00 -10.77
C ALA A 693 -11.98 18.48 -11.82
N ASP A 694 -12.34 18.49 -13.08
CA ASP A 694 -11.53 18.99 -14.21
C ASP A 694 -11.60 20.52 -14.40
N HIS A 695 -12.56 21.21 -13.74
CA HIS A 695 -12.67 22.65 -13.75
C HIS A 695 -11.86 23.29 -12.62
N ASP A 696 -11.34 24.50 -12.84
CA ASP A 696 -10.60 25.23 -11.82
C ASP A 696 -11.52 25.81 -10.72
N HIS A 697 -10.93 26.20 -9.60
CA HIS A 697 -11.69 26.76 -8.47
C HIS A 697 -12.39 28.09 -8.82
N GLY A 698 -11.86 28.86 -9.75
CA GLY A 698 -12.49 30.08 -10.25
C GLY A 698 -13.84 29.80 -10.89
N TRP A 699 -13.90 28.77 -11.76
CA TRP A 699 -15.13 28.32 -12.39
C TRP A 699 -16.19 27.87 -11.36
N HIS A 700 -15.79 27.11 -10.35
CA HIS A 700 -16.72 26.69 -9.30
C HIS A 700 -17.32 27.86 -8.53
N LEU A 701 -16.53 28.88 -8.24
CA LEU A 701 -17.01 30.09 -7.57
C LEU A 701 -17.86 30.96 -8.49
N GLU A 702 -17.66 30.93 -9.81
CA GLU A 702 -18.57 31.59 -10.78
C GLU A 702 -19.94 30.90 -10.81
N VAL A 703 -19.98 29.57 -10.68
CA VAL A 703 -21.26 28.84 -10.51
C VAL A 703 -21.95 29.28 -9.21
N ALA A 704 -21.21 29.40 -8.11
CA ALA A 704 -21.72 29.89 -6.83
C ALA A 704 -22.23 31.35 -6.93
N ASP A 705 -21.53 32.22 -7.66
CA ASP A 705 -21.94 33.61 -7.88
C ASP A 705 -23.28 33.72 -8.65
N ARG A 706 -23.53 32.80 -9.61
CA ARG A 706 -24.81 32.73 -10.31
C ARG A 706 -25.96 32.35 -9.37
N LEU A 707 -25.73 31.41 -8.47
CA LEU A 707 -26.69 31.03 -7.42
C LEU A 707 -26.95 32.21 -6.47
N ALA A 708 -25.90 32.90 -6.04
CA ALA A 708 -26.01 34.09 -5.17
C ALA A 708 -26.76 35.26 -5.84
N ALA A 709 -26.59 35.45 -7.14
CA ALA A 709 -27.34 36.42 -7.89
C ALA A 709 -28.82 36.09 -8.02
N ALA A 710 -29.15 34.80 -8.08
CA ALA A 710 -30.52 34.28 -8.20
C ALA A 710 -31.31 34.38 -6.88
N ASP A 711 -30.67 34.09 -5.73
CA ASP A 711 -31.30 34.24 -4.38
C ASP A 711 -30.29 34.87 -3.39
N PRO A 712 -30.08 36.19 -3.44
CA PRO A 712 -29.11 36.88 -2.58
C PRO A 712 -29.50 36.92 -1.09
N ALA A 713 -30.73 36.55 -0.76
CA ALA A 713 -31.18 36.45 0.64
C ALA A 713 -30.84 35.09 1.31
N LEU A 714 -30.52 34.07 0.52
CA LEU A 714 -30.13 32.77 1.01
C LEU A 714 -28.69 32.45 0.65
N VAL A 715 -28.26 32.74 -0.58
CA VAL A 715 -26.94 32.33 -1.09
C VAL A 715 -25.92 33.45 -0.93
N ARG A 716 -24.91 33.18 -0.12
CA ARG A 716 -23.82 34.11 0.16
C ARG A 716 -22.69 33.94 -0.86
N ARG A 717 -22.22 35.06 -1.37
CA ARG A 717 -21.07 35.10 -2.26
C ARG A 717 -19.77 34.92 -1.47
N THR A 718 -18.83 34.12 -1.97
CA THR A 718 -17.49 33.97 -1.41
C THR A 718 -16.52 34.91 -2.12
N ARG A 719 -15.90 35.83 -1.39
CA ARG A 719 -14.84 36.72 -1.90
C ARG A 719 -13.61 35.89 -2.23
N ARG A 720 -12.90 36.27 -3.29
CA ARG A 720 -11.72 35.56 -3.73
C ARG A 720 -10.66 36.46 -4.35
N LEU A 721 -9.39 36.00 -4.32
CA LEU A 721 -8.26 36.65 -4.99
C LEU A 721 -7.35 35.54 -5.58
N VAL A 722 -6.98 35.69 -6.85
CA VAL A 722 -5.98 34.81 -7.48
C VAL A 722 -4.60 35.41 -7.24
N VAL A 723 -3.66 34.56 -6.79
CA VAL A 723 -2.28 34.96 -6.47
C VAL A 723 -1.31 34.11 -7.29
N ASP A 724 -0.37 34.73 -7.96
CA ASP A 724 0.82 34.11 -8.50
C ASP A 724 1.88 34.08 -7.39
N VAL A 725 2.25 32.86 -6.92
CA VAL A 725 3.14 32.72 -5.75
C VAL A 725 4.61 32.97 -6.09
N ASP A 726 4.96 33.02 -7.37
CA ASP A 726 6.31 33.35 -7.85
C ASP A 726 6.51 34.83 -8.08
N ASP A 727 5.39 35.58 -8.17
CA ASP A 727 5.41 37.07 -8.24
C ASP A 727 5.32 37.68 -6.83
N PRO A 728 6.36 38.40 -6.38
CA PRO A 728 6.39 39.03 -5.07
C PRO A 728 5.26 40.09 -4.86
N ASP A 729 4.89 40.84 -5.89
CA ASP A 729 3.84 41.85 -5.79
C ASP A 729 2.45 41.21 -5.67
N SER A 730 2.21 40.14 -6.42
CA SER A 730 1.00 39.33 -6.31
C SER A 730 0.88 38.67 -4.93
N SER A 731 1.98 38.11 -4.42
CA SER A 731 2.04 37.55 -3.06
C SER A 731 1.79 38.59 -1.98
N ALA A 732 2.35 39.80 -2.12
CA ALA A 732 2.11 40.91 -1.21
C ALA A 732 0.63 41.36 -1.24
N ALA A 733 0.00 41.42 -2.40
CA ALA A 733 -1.43 41.69 -2.53
C ALA A 733 -2.30 40.65 -1.81
N GLY A 734 -1.91 39.34 -1.89
CA GLY A 734 -2.55 38.25 -1.16
C GLY A 734 -2.44 38.41 0.36
N VAL A 735 -1.29 38.84 0.86
CA VAL A 735 -1.09 39.17 2.29
C VAL A 735 -1.95 40.35 2.70
N ALA A 736 -1.93 41.44 1.97
CA ALA A 736 -2.72 42.65 2.27
C ALA A 736 -4.24 42.32 2.29
N TRP A 737 -4.70 41.52 1.36
CA TRP A 737 -6.09 41.08 1.33
C TRP A 737 -6.47 40.25 2.55
N TRP A 738 -5.58 39.34 3.03
CA TRP A 738 -5.80 38.59 4.26
C TRP A 738 -5.81 39.50 5.50
N GLU A 739 -4.94 40.51 5.53
CA GLU A 739 -4.92 41.52 6.59
C GLU A 739 -6.23 42.33 6.61
N GLU A 740 -6.76 42.70 5.44
CA GLU A 740 -8.08 43.36 5.32
C GLU A 740 -9.21 42.47 5.89
N LEU A 741 -9.25 41.19 5.48
CA LEU A 741 -10.25 40.23 5.94
C LEU A 741 -10.20 40.07 7.46
N THR A 742 -9.01 39.81 8.01
CA THR A 742 -8.81 39.55 9.43
C THR A 742 -8.90 40.82 10.27
N GLY A 743 -8.53 41.99 9.75
CA GLY A 743 -8.75 43.31 10.35
C GLY A 743 -10.22 43.68 10.45
N ALA A 744 -11.04 43.27 9.49
CA ALA A 744 -12.49 43.32 9.57
C ALA A 744 -13.09 42.21 10.46
N CYS A 745 -12.22 41.48 11.17
CA CYS A 745 -12.55 40.37 12.05
C CYS A 745 -13.18 39.17 11.33
N GLY A 746 -12.87 38.93 10.06
CA GLY A 746 -13.13 37.70 9.35
C GLY A 746 -12.30 36.54 9.89
N GLU A 747 -12.70 35.30 9.58
CA GLU A 747 -11.95 34.11 9.99
C GLU A 747 -10.55 34.01 9.39
N GLY A 748 -10.37 34.57 8.18
CA GLY A 748 -9.18 34.46 7.37
C GLY A 748 -9.48 33.94 5.97
N MET A 749 -8.60 33.15 5.43
CA MET A 749 -8.76 32.58 4.09
C MET A 749 -8.40 31.11 4.00
N VAL A 750 -8.85 30.46 2.94
CA VAL A 750 -8.35 29.16 2.46
C VAL A 750 -7.60 29.40 1.16
N VAL A 751 -6.35 28.96 1.11
CA VAL A 751 -5.53 28.99 -0.10
C VAL A 751 -5.59 27.63 -0.76
N LYS A 752 -5.94 27.58 -2.04
CA LYS A 752 -6.07 26.36 -2.84
C LYS A 752 -5.25 26.50 -4.14
N PRO A 753 -4.77 25.42 -4.75
CA PRO A 753 -4.30 25.51 -6.13
C PRO A 753 -5.41 26.09 -7.02
N LEU A 754 -5.10 26.97 -7.97
CA LEU A 754 -6.13 27.47 -8.88
C LEU A 754 -6.73 26.32 -9.71
N ALA A 755 -5.85 25.48 -10.29
CA ALA A 755 -6.28 24.27 -10.97
C ALA A 755 -6.80 23.25 -9.96
N ASN A 756 -8.08 22.92 -10.08
CA ASN A 756 -8.67 21.85 -9.28
C ASN A 756 -8.07 20.50 -9.72
N GLY A 757 -7.79 19.60 -8.77
CA GLY A 757 -7.13 18.34 -9.08
C GLY A 757 -5.66 18.48 -9.49
N ALA A 758 -5.00 19.61 -9.14
CA ALA A 758 -3.55 19.78 -9.32
C ALA A 758 -2.82 18.59 -8.74
N VAL A 759 -2.27 17.76 -9.63
CA VAL A 759 -1.91 16.38 -9.34
C VAL A 759 -0.43 16.31 -9.01
N GLY A 760 -0.15 16.19 -7.75
CA GLY A 760 1.10 15.66 -7.26
C GLY A 760 0.79 15.00 -5.92
N ARG A 761 1.34 13.83 -5.67
CA ARG A 761 1.13 13.05 -4.42
C ARG A 761 1.38 13.84 -3.11
N ARG A 762 1.74 15.14 -3.19
CA ARG A 762 2.08 16.02 -2.06
C ARG A 762 1.42 17.39 -2.10
N VAL A 763 0.65 17.73 -3.13
CA VAL A 763 -0.04 19.03 -3.21
C VAL A 763 -1.26 19.02 -2.29
N GLN A 764 -1.31 19.92 -1.32
CA GLN A 764 -2.46 20.02 -0.42
C GLN A 764 -3.69 20.53 -1.15
N PRO A 765 -4.89 19.92 -0.95
CA PRO A 765 -6.13 20.37 -1.60
C PRO A 765 -6.59 21.75 -1.11
N GLY A 766 -6.14 22.18 0.05
CA GLY A 766 -6.38 23.49 0.62
C GLY A 766 -5.59 23.69 1.90
N ILE A 767 -5.12 24.91 2.12
CA ILE A 767 -4.38 25.31 3.32
C ILE A 767 -5.15 26.47 3.99
N LYS A 768 -5.51 26.27 5.27
CA LYS A 768 -6.16 27.32 6.07
C LYS A 768 -5.11 28.32 6.54
N VAL A 769 -5.44 29.62 6.42
CA VAL A 769 -4.69 30.72 7.01
C VAL A 769 -5.65 31.57 7.82
N ARG A 770 -5.65 31.34 9.13
CA ARG A 770 -6.64 31.89 10.06
C ARG A 770 -6.14 33.16 10.74
N GLY A 771 -7.04 34.09 10.97
CA GLY A 771 -6.75 35.36 11.63
C GLY A 771 -6.51 35.19 13.15
N ARG A 772 -5.79 36.15 13.73
CA ARG A 772 -5.42 36.21 15.15
C ARG A 772 -6.63 36.07 16.08
N GLU A 773 -7.68 36.87 15.82
CA GLU A 773 -8.84 36.89 16.73
C GLU A 773 -9.72 35.62 16.55
N TYR A 774 -9.80 35.06 15.34
CA TYR A 774 -10.43 33.77 15.15
C TYR A 774 -9.68 32.63 15.88
N LEU A 775 -8.37 32.61 15.85
CA LEU A 775 -7.57 31.60 16.56
C LEU A 775 -7.75 31.67 18.07
N ARG A 776 -8.18 32.81 18.61
CA ARG A 776 -8.56 32.96 20.01
C ARG A 776 -9.78 32.09 20.36
N ILE A 777 -10.71 31.89 19.44
CA ILE A 777 -11.83 30.95 19.61
C ILE A 777 -11.33 29.50 19.74
N ILE A 778 -10.32 29.12 18.95
CA ILE A 778 -9.79 27.76 18.88
C ILE A 778 -8.91 27.45 20.10
N TYR A 779 -7.98 28.34 20.46
CA TYR A 779 -6.92 28.09 21.43
C TYR A 779 -7.17 28.71 22.81
N GLY A 780 -8.26 29.48 22.94
CA GLY A 780 -8.65 30.15 24.16
C GLY A 780 -8.14 31.59 24.26
N PRO A 781 -8.65 32.35 25.27
CA PRO A 781 -8.39 33.78 25.39
C PRO A 781 -6.92 34.14 25.44
N ASP A 782 -6.10 33.42 26.20
CA ASP A 782 -4.71 33.71 26.49
C ASP A 782 -3.71 33.09 25.49
N TYR A 783 -4.15 32.60 24.33
CA TYR A 783 -3.24 31.95 23.39
C TYR A 783 -2.16 32.87 22.82
N THR A 784 -2.41 34.18 22.79
CA THR A 784 -1.46 35.21 22.30
C THR A 784 -0.36 35.56 23.30
N GLU A 785 -0.45 35.07 24.55
CA GLU A 785 0.63 35.21 25.52
C GLU A 785 1.89 34.50 25.00
N PRO A 786 3.10 35.12 25.12
CA PRO A 786 4.33 34.62 24.49
C PRO A 786 4.61 33.14 24.75
N ALA A 787 4.48 32.69 26.02
CA ALA A 787 4.73 31.29 26.37
C ALA A 787 3.73 30.31 25.74
N ASN A 788 2.47 30.71 25.55
CA ASN A 788 1.44 29.90 24.92
C ASN A 788 1.64 29.85 23.39
N LEU A 789 1.98 31.02 22.81
CA LEU A 789 2.23 31.13 21.37
C LEU A 789 3.43 30.29 20.96
N GLU A 790 4.53 30.31 21.74
CA GLU A 790 5.72 29.50 21.48
C GLU A 790 5.40 28.02 21.50
N ARG A 791 4.67 27.55 22.50
CA ARG A 791 4.23 26.14 22.57
C ARG A 791 3.34 25.73 21.37
N LEU A 792 2.51 26.63 20.83
CA LEU A 792 1.69 26.36 19.67
C LEU A 792 2.52 26.35 18.37
N ARG A 793 3.62 27.11 18.31
CA ARG A 793 4.54 27.08 17.18
C ARG A 793 5.21 25.75 16.95
N GLU A 794 5.37 24.93 18.00
CA GLU A 794 5.94 23.59 17.93
C GLU A 794 4.96 22.52 17.41
N ARG A 795 3.75 22.88 16.98
CA ARG A 795 2.76 21.91 16.51
C ARG A 795 3.22 21.15 15.25
N GLY A 796 2.95 19.84 15.20
CA GLY A 796 3.33 18.96 14.08
C GLY A 796 2.24 18.86 13.02
N LEU A 797 2.49 19.33 11.80
CA LEU A 797 1.52 19.36 10.70
C LEU A 797 1.44 18.07 9.88
N GLY A 798 2.53 17.28 9.82
CA GLY A 798 2.68 16.20 8.84
C GLY A 798 1.54 15.18 8.83
N ARG A 799 1.05 14.77 10.00
CA ARG A 799 -0.08 13.82 10.10
C ARG A 799 -1.37 14.44 9.57
N LYS A 800 -1.66 15.71 9.89
CA LYS A 800 -2.86 16.41 9.43
C LYS A 800 -2.84 16.64 7.93
N GLN A 801 -1.69 16.96 7.37
CA GLN A 801 -1.48 17.11 5.92
C GLN A 801 -1.67 15.77 5.19
N SER A 802 -1.10 14.68 5.71
CA SER A 802 -1.31 13.34 5.17
C SER A 802 -2.78 12.91 5.23
N LEU A 803 -3.47 13.22 6.33
CA LEU A 803 -4.89 12.93 6.49
C LEU A 803 -5.71 13.68 5.43
N ALA A 804 -5.50 14.98 5.28
CA ALA A 804 -6.21 15.82 4.31
C ALA A 804 -6.05 15.30 2.86
N LEU A 805 -4.85 14.86 2.48
CA LEU A 805 -4.59 14.29 1.15
C LEU A 805 -5.34 12.97 0.93
N ARG A 806 -5.35 12.08 1.93
CA ARG A 806 -6.02 10.77 1.82
C ARG A 806 -7.53 10.94 1.79
N GLU A 807 -8.10 11.79 2.66
CA GLU A 807 -9.53 12.10 2.65
C GLU A 807 -9.96 12.74 1.33
N TYR A 808 -9.17 13.66 0.78
CA TYR A 808 -9.45 14.27 -0.51
C TYR A 808 -9.45 13.23 -1.65
N ALA A 809 -8.44 12.35 -1.68
CA ALA A 809 -8.35 11.30 -2.68
C ALA A 809 -9.54 10.33 -2.62
N LEU A 810 -9.96 9.95 -1.42
CA LEU A 810 -11.15 9.11 -1.20
C LEU A 810 -12.44 9.83 -1.61
N GLY A 811 -12.57 11.12 -1.30
CA GLY A 811 -13.73 11.92 -1.70
C GLY A 811 -13.87 12.02 -3.22
N VAL A 812 -12.77 12.27 -3.94
CA VAL A 812 -12.76 12.28 -5.41
C VAL A 812 -13.12 10.91 -5.97
N GLU A 813 -12.56 9.83 -5.41
CA GLU A 813 -12.89 8.46 -5.82
C GLU A 813 -14.37 8.14 -5.62
N ALA A 814 -14.96 8.54 -4.48
CA ALA A 814 -16.38 8.36 -4.21
C ALA A 814 -17.24 9.06 -5.28
N LEU A 815 -16.92 10.31 -5.61
CA LEU A 815 -17.63 11.09 -6.63
C LEU A 815 -17.52 10.45 -8.02
N GLU A 816 -16.33 9.96 -8.39
CA GLU A 816 -16.13 9.28 -9.67
C GLU A 816 -16.96 7.99 -9.77
N ARG A 817 -17.06 7.23 -8.67
CA ARG A 817 -17.89 6.01 -8.59
C ARG A 817 -19.38 6.33 -8.70
N VAL A 818 -19.86 7.36 -8.02
CA VAL A 818 -21.24 7.86 -8.15
C VAL A 818 -21.54 8.26 -9.59
N ALA A 819 -20.64 9.01 -10.23
CA ALA A 819 -20.80 9.45 -11.60
C ALA A 819 -20.90 8.26 -12.58
N ARG A 820 -20.09 7.23 -12.39
CA ARG A 820 -20.14 5.98 -13.18
C ARG A 820 -21.34 5.08 -12.85
N GLY A 821 -22.17 5.42 -11.85
CA GLY A 821 -23.29 4.60 -11.44
C GLY A 821 -22.87 3.28 -10.77
N GLU A 822 -21.72 3.25 -10.11
CA GLU A 822 -21.27 2.07 -9.38
C GLU A 822 -22.20 1.71 -8.21
N PRO A 823 -22.29 0.43 -7.81
CA PRO A 823 -23.13 -0.01 -6.70
C PRO A 823 -22.85 0.75 -5.40
N LEU A 824 -23.87 0.88 -4.54
CA LEU A 824 -23.80 1.62 -3.29
C LEU A 824 -22.60 1.20 -2.42
N TRP A 825 -22.37 -0.09 -2.27
CA TRP A 825 -21.26 -0.62 -1.49
C TRP A 825 -19.88 -0.20 -2.03
N ARG A 826 -19.73 -0.04 -3.37
CA ARG A 826 -18.50 0.48 -3.99
C ARG A 826 -18.27 1.96 -3.64
N VAL A 827 -19.31 2.77 -3.70
CA VAL A 827 -19.26 4.18 -3.29
C VAL A 827 -18.89 4.28 -1.81
N HIS A 828 -19.52 3.44 -0.97
CA HIS A 828 -19.30 3.45 0.46
C HIS A 828 -17.95 2.91 0.92
N GLU A 829 -17.24 2.11 0.13
CA GLU A 829 -15.83 1.82 0.41
C GLU A 829 -15.01 3.11 0.60
N ALA A 830 -15.23 4.10 -0.25
CA ALA A 830 -14.51 5.38 -0.19
C ALA A 830 -15.11 6.34 0.85
N VAL A 831 -16.44 6.52 0.87
CA VAL A 831 -17.14 7.42 1.81
C VAL A 831 -16.91 7.00 3.26
N PHE A 832 -17.04 5.72 3.54
CA PHE A 832 -16.82 5.17 4.87
C PHE A 832 -15.36 5.28 5.29
N ALA A 833 -14.42 5.13 4.33
CA ALA A 833 -13.00 5.30 4.60
C ALA A 833 -12.66 6.74 5.03
N VAL A 834 -13.29 7.78 4.45
CA VAL A 834 -13.13 9.17 4.91
C VAL A 834 -13.55 9.30 6.38
N LEU A 835 -14.69 8.75 6.74
CA LEU A 835 -15.19 8.81 8.12
C LEU A 835 -14.28 8.05 9.09
N ALA A 836 -13.75 6.90 8.67
CA ALA A 836 -12.82 6.12 9.49
C ALA A 836 -11.49 6.84 9.73
N LEU A 837 -10.95 7.49 8.72
CA LEU A 837 -9.71 8.27 8.83
C LEU A 837 -9.84 9.46 9.80
N GLU A 838 -11.05 10.01 9.98
CA GLU A 838 -11.29 11.13 10.91
C GLU A 838 -10.90 10.79 12.36
N SER A 839 -10.95 9.51 12.73
CA SER A 839 -10.55 9.03 14.07
C SER A 839 -9.03 8.87 14.24
N GLU A 840 -8.22 9.09 13.19
CA GLU A 840 -6.77 9.02 13.30
C GLU A 840 -6.20 10.16 14.16
N PRO A 841 -5.27 9.86 15.08
CA PRO A 841 -4.71 10.86 15.98
C PRO A 841 -3.86 11.89 15.21
N THR A 842 -4.18 13.17 15.42
CA THR A 842 -3.37 14.31 14.96
C THR A 842 -2.74 15.01 16.17
N ASP A 843 -1.88 16.01 15.92
CA ASP A 843 -1.31 16.81 17.01
C ASP A 843 -2.47 17.56 17.73
N PRO A 844 -2.63 17.42 19.05
CA PRO A 844 -3.73 18.06 19.77
C PRO A 844 -3.66 19.59 19.79
N ARG A 845 -2.59 20.17 19.27
CA ARG A 845 -2.39 21.61 19.11
C ARG A 845 -2.88 22.15 17.74
N LEU A 846 -3.55 21.31 16.90
CA LEU A 846 -4.03 21.69 15.57
C LEU A 846 -5.51 22.09 15.53
#